data_94a742d208e6954d2984982a347b800b
#
_entry.id   94a742d208e6954d2984982a347b800b
#
_cell.length_a   1.000
_cell.length_b   1.000
_cell.length_c   1.000
_cell.angle_alpha   90.00
_cell.angle_beta   90.00
_cell.angle_gamma   90.00
#
_symmetry.space_group_name_H-M   'P 1'
#
loop_
_entity.id
_entity.type
_entity.pdbx_description
1 polymer ?
#
loop_
_entity_poly.entity_id
_entity_poly.type
_entity_poly.pdbx_seq_one_letter_code
_entity_poly.pdbx_strand_id
1 'polypeptide(L)'
;MNAVALAPEVAYPVPNVNDDAQHVAFVRRAADGWSRGENVLDLWVPEFELGVPQFLDYQHLPHVAVALLGRMTLGAVDLRTLFDLVRYLLLLAFPLTVFWSMRTMGFSSVASAIAAAASSLLSANHRYGFEYDSYVWRGFGVFTQLFAMHFSFIVLATLHRVANRGTGVVAAALACTALALSHLLYAYMLAITAVVLLFVGMTRANIGARVGRFALVGAITAAVTSYMWLPFFMQSAYVNATPYLDPAKYDSFGAGPILTWLVTGDLFDHSRLPILTLLLAIGVVCAVVTRARPALLAVALFALWLVLYFGRPTLGALLDVLPLNDSLILHRFVGAVDIFAIVLMGVGGAWLWDLLRATSSRRRLVVIGGASLLLLVPALGERWSYYAQNTDWMRQTQAALDADADARTILAELARQPRGRVYAGLRSNWGQTLDFAIPFNSVRFYNLFAQYELDAVAPPNQSLSFNADLLWEFNDHDLSHYRLFNVDYVIAPRSVAFPSELRVLATTRKYVLYAAPGRGYAEYLAITRSEPSLTKAELFEKELAWFRSGEPARWTFARYDYPSTAPVDIALPIPDCATGRIAYERVQPARFEVLARCDTASGMVIKITYHPNWRVTVDGTAVPTFMASPSYLAFALPAGEHFVVAEYRSTPIKTPLLALGAIVLAGTGVAGIGRRRLETSPARVRTLLETLQAQWSQRRGRQD
;
A
#
# COMPACT_ATOMS: atom_id res chain seq x y z
N MET A 1 -27.72 2.00 2.66
CA MET A 1 -27.07 3.30 2.51
C MET A 1 -25.77 3.19 1.74
N ASN A 2 -24.72 2.50 2.25
CA ASN A 2 -23.41 2.42 1.58
C ASN A 2 -23.48 1.92 0.13
N ALA A 3 -24.28 0.90 -0.17
CA ALA A 3 -24.40 0.37 -1.52
C ALA A 3 -24.82 1.43 -2.57
N VAL A 4 -25.73 2.31 -2.19
CA VAL A 4 -26.21 3.39 -3.07
C VAL A 4 -25.24 4.57 -3.05
N ALA A 5 -24.80 4.99 -1.86
CA ALA A 5 -23.94 6.17 -1.71
C ALA A 5 -22.56 6.00 -2.35
N LEU A 6 -22.02 4.77 -2.40
CA LEU A 6 -20.72 4.44 -2.97
C LEU A 6 -20.78 3.91 -4.41
N ALA A 7 -21.98 3.66 -4.99
CA ALA A 7 -22.11 3.17 -6.35
C ALA A 7 -21.39 4.05 -7.40
N PRO A 8 -21.33 5.38 -7.26
CA PRO A 8 -20.59 6.28 -8.14
C PRO A 8 -19.11 5.94 -8.26
N GLU A 9 -18.49 5.37 -7.22
CA GLU A 9 -17.06 4.96 -7.23
C GLU A 9 -16.74 3.90 -8.32
N VAL A 10 -17.76 3.20 -8.82
CA VAL A 10 -17.65 2.25 -9.94
C VAL A 10 -18.27 2.80 -11.22
N ALA A 11 -19.29 3.67 -11.09
CA ALA A 11 -20.04 4.19 -12.23
C ALA A 11 -19.27 5.27 -13.03
N TYR A 12 -18.35 5.99 -12.37
CA TYR A 12 -17.54 7.03 -13.02
C TYR A 12 -16.07 6.59 -13.11
N PRO A 13 -15.56 6.26 -14.29
CA PRO A 13 -14.18 5.77 -14.47
C PRO A 13 -13.17 6.93 -14.50
N VAL A 14 -13.28 7.87 -13.56
CA VAL A 14 -12.37 9.00 -13.48
C VAL A 14 -11.06 8.62 -12.78
N PRO A 15 -9.91 9.18 -13.18
CA PRO A 15 -8.66 8.98 -12.48
C PRO A 15 -8.80 9.47 -11.04
N ASN A 16 -8.32 8.66 -10.08
CA ASN A 16 -8.27 9.06 -8.68
C ASN A 16 -7.29 10.22 -8.50
N VAL A 17 -7.60 11.13 -7.59
CA VAL A 17 -6.78 12.32 -7.30
C VAL A 17 -5.56 12.03 -6.43
N ASN A 18 -5.42 10.81 -5.93
CA ASN A 18 -4.40 10.36 -4.99
C ASN A 18 -3.56 9.18 -5.51
N ASP A 19 -3.07 8.36 -4.61
CA ASP A 19 -2.16 7.23 -4.85
C ASP A 19 -2.80 6.04 -5.60
N ASP A 20 -4.11 5.98 -5.75
CA ASP A 20 -4.78 4.92 -6.52
C ASP A 20 -4.28 4.83 -7.97
N ALA A 21 -3.84 5.94 -8.57
CA ALA A 21 -3.23 5.90 -9.90
C ALA A 21 -1.97 5.01 -9.92
N GLN A 22 -1.14 5.11 -8.88
CA GLN A 22 0.04 4.26 -8.70
C GLN A 22 -0.37 2.80 -8.41
N HIS A 23 -1.38 2.57 -7.56
CA HIS A 23 -1.87 1.23 -7.27
C HIS A 23 -2.46 0.55 -8.51
N VAL A 24 -3.17 1.27 -9.38
CA VAL A 24 -3.66 0.74 -10.66
C VAL A 24 -2.49 0.38 -11.60
N ALA A 25 -1.45 1.21 -11.67
CA ALA A 25 -0.24 0.88 -12.44
C ALA A 25 0.42 -0.41 -11.91
N PHE A 26 0.47 -0.61 -10.60
CA PHE A 26 0.96 -1.83 -9.99
C PHE A 26 0.12 -3.07 -10.35
N VAL A 27 -1.20 -2.94 -10.38
CA VAL A 27 -2.10 -4.01 -10.83
C VAL A 27 -1.86 -4.36 -12.29
N ARG A 28 -1.75 -3.34 -13.16
CA ARG A 28 -1.47 -3.52 -14.59
C ARG A 28 -0.13 -4.20 -14.81
N ARG A 29 0.92 -3.70 -14.16
CA ARG A 29 2.26 -4.27 -14.27
C ARG A 29 2.30 -5.74 -13.81
N ALA A 30 1.55 -6.10 -12.75
CA ALA A 30 1.42 -7.49 -12.31
C ALA A 30 0.68 -8.37 -13.35
N ALA A 31 -0.41 -7.88 -13.93
CA ALA A 31 -1.15 -8.60 -14.95
C ALA A 31 -0.30 -8.82 -16.22
N ASP A 32 0.44 -7.80 -16.63
CA ASP A 32 1.33 -7.78 -17.76
C ASP A 32 2.56 -8.67 -17.55
N GLY A 33 3.20 -8.62 -16.38
CA GLY A 33 4.26 -9.53 -15.99
C GLY A 33 3.82 -11.00 -16.04
N TRP A 34 2.61 -11.27 -15.63
CA TRP A 34 2.02 -12.62 -15.74
C TRP A 34 1.91 -13.08 -17.18
N SER A 35 1.49 -12.20 -18.09
CA SER A 35 1.37 -12.54 -19.53
C SER A 35 2.73 -12.82 -20.18
N ARG A 36 3.79 -12.21 -19.66
CA ARG A 36 5.18 -12.41 -20.11
C ARG A 36 5.93 -13.56 -19.40
N GLY A 37 5.31 -14.21 -18.41
CA GLY A 37 5.95 -15.27 -17.63
C GLY A 37 6.94 -14.74 -16.60
N GLU A 38 6.88 -13.46 -16.23
CA GLU A 38 7.71 -12.86 -15.19
C GLU A 38 7.22 -13.29 -13.78
N ASN A 39 8.10 -13.19 -12.79
CA ASN A 39 7.70 -13.43 -11.40
C ASN A 39 6.91 -12.26 -10.85
N VAL A 40 5.57 -12.36 -10.84
CA VAL A 40 4.66 -11.29 -10.39
C VAL A 40 4.84 -10.87 -8.92
N LEU A 41 5.63 -11.59 -8.14
CA LEU A 41 5.91 -11.26 -6.74
C LEU A 41 7.24 -10.52 -6.58
N ASP A 42 7.93 -10.21 -7.69
CA ASP A 42 9.18 -9.47 -7.70
C ASP A 42 9.41 -8.90 -9.11
N LEU A 43 8.78 -7.76 -9.38
CA LEU A 43 8.74 -7.11 -10.69
C LEU A 43 9.50 -5.79 -10.66
N TRP A 44 10.05 -5.40 -11.79
CA TRP A 44 10.53 -4.04 -12.01
C TRP A 44 9.41 -3.18 -12.58
N VAL A 45 9.16 -2.01 -11.99
CA VAL A 45 8.19 -1.01 -12.43
C VAL A 45 8.96 0.22 -12.93
N PRO A 46 9.00 0.48 -14.23
CA PRO A 46 9.75 1.59 -14.81
C PRO A 46 9.02 2.94 -14.73
N GLU A 47 7.71 2.96 -14.57
CA GLU A 47 6.84 4.14 -14.70
C GLU A 47 7.08 5.20 -13.61
N PHE A 48 7.70 4.82 -12.49
CA PHE A 48 7.93 5.72 -11.35
C PHE A 48 9.39 5.73 -10.94
N GLU A 49 9.88 6.88 -10.51
CA GLU A 49 11.15 7.05 -9.78
C GLU A 49 12.38 6.49 -10.53
N LEU A 50 12.35 6.51 -11.87
CA LEU A 50 13.33 5.89 -12.76
C LEU A 50 13.46 4.36 -12.59
N GLY A 51 12.44 3.76 -12.05
CA GLY A 51 12.30 2.32 -11.83
C GLY A 51 12.50 1.89 -10.38
N VAL A 52 11.61 1.00 -9.94
CA VAL A 52 11.60 0.41 -8.58
C VAL A 52 11.32 -1.08 -8.62
N PRO A 53 11.89 -1.88 -7.69
CA PRO A 53 11.61 -3.30 -7.56
C PRO A 53 10.30 -3.52 -6.80
N GLN A 54 9.18 -3.45 -7.50
CA GLN A 54 7.87 -3.65 -6.91
C GLN A 54 7.72 -5.04 -6.28
N PHE A 55 7.00 -5.13 -5.15
CA PHE A 55 6.75 -6.34 -4.37
C PHE A 55 8.01 -7.01 -3.78
N LEU A 56 9.17 -6.41 -3.96
CA LEU A 56 10.30 -6.62 -3.10
C LEU A 56 10.17 -5.72 -1.86
N ASP A 57 9.84 -4.44 -2.08
CA ASP A 57 9.77 -3.39 -1.06
C ASP A 57 8.33 -3.05 -0.65
N TYR A 58 7.33 -3.68 -1.28
CA TYR A 58 5.93 -3.39 -1.05
C TYR A 58 5.06 -4.66 -0.98
N GLN A 59 4.02 -4.64 -0.14
CA GLN A 59 3.07 -5.74 -0.01
C GLN A 59 2.22 -5.92 -1.27
N HIS A 60 2.01 -7.16 -1.69
CA HIS A 60 1.51 -7.48 -3.03
C HIS A 60 0.09 -8.07 -3.08
N LEU A 61 -0.43 -8.66 -1.99
CA LEU A 61 -1.70 -9.41 -2.04
C LEU A 61 -2.87 -8.61 -2.64
N PRO A 62 -3.10 -7.33 -2.29
CA PRO A 62 -4.19 -6.55 -2.89
C PRO A 62 -4.08 -6.39 -4.41
N HIS A 63 -2.88 -6.10 -4.90
CA HIS A 63 -2.63 -5.85 -6.32
C HIS A 63 -2.70 -7.14 -7.15
N VAL A 64 -2.06 -8.21 -6.66
CA VAL A 64 -2.08 -9.52 -7.30
C VAL A 64 -3.49 -10.11 -7.30
N ALA A 65 -4.29 -9.85 -6.25
CA ALA A 65 -5.69 -10.28 -6.22
C ALA A 65 -6.52 -9.63 -7.34
N VAL A 66 -6.38 -8.32 -7.58
CA VAL A 66 -7.08 -7.63 -8.66
C VAL A 66 -6.56 -8.09 -10.04
N ALA A 67 -5.24 -8.25 -10.20
CA ALA A 67 -4.65 -8.78 -11.44
C ALA A 67 -5.15 -10.20 -11.75
N LEU A 68 -5.29 -11.05 -10.71
CA LEU A 68 -5.86 -12.40 -10.84
C LEU A 68 -7.33 -12.35 -11.26
N LEU A 69 -8.14 -11.45 -10.68
CA LEU A 69 -9.53 -11.25 -11.10
C LEU A 69 -9.60 -10.84 -12.57
N GLY A 70 -8.73 -9.94 -13.03
CA GLY A 70 -8.63 -9.57 -14.45
C GLY A 70 -8.34 -10.78 -15.34
N ARG A 71 -7.45 -11.66 -14.92
CA ARG A 71 -7.18 -12.90 -15.65
C ARG A 71 -8.37 -13.87 -15.62
N MET A 72 -9.07 -13.99 -14.50
CA MET A 72 -10.26 -14.84 -14.37
C MET A 72 -11.42 -14.35 -15.24
N THR A 73 -11.55 -13.05 -15.46
CA THR A 73 -12.52 -12.47 -16.39
C THR A 73 -12.08 -12.55 -17.86
N LEU A 74 -10.90 -13.13 -18.14
CA LEU A 74 -10.32 -13.26 -19.49
C LEU A 74 -10.24 -11.91 -20.23
N GLY A 75 -10.08 -10.81 -19.51
CA GLY A 75 -10.04 -9.46 -20.06
C GLY A 75 -11.42 -8.88 -20.45
N ALA A 76 -12.52 -9.57 -20.13
CA ALA A 76 -13.88 -9.06 -20.41
C ALA A 76 -14.23 -7.82 -19.56
N VAL A 77 -13.54 -7.63 -18.43
CA VAL A 77 -13.68 -6.45 -17.56
C VAL A 77 -12.32 -5.77 -17.46
N ASP A 78 -12.28 -4.47 -17.71
CA ASP A 78 -11.08 -3.66 -17.60
C ASP A 78 -10.52 -3.68 -16.17
N LEU A 79 -9.17 -3.70 -16.03
CA LEU A 79 -8.49 -3.76 -14.74
C LEU A 79 -8.79 -2.57 -13.83
N ARG A 80 -9.01 -1.38 -14.40
CA ARG A 80 -9.41 -0.21 -13.61
C ARG A 80 -10.81 -0.40 -13.02
N THR A 81 -11.75 -0.89 -13.80
CA THR A 81 -13.11 -1.20 -13.36
C THR A 81 -13.09 -2.27 -12.26
N LEU A 82 -12.25 -3.30 -12.39
CA LEU A 82 -12.08 -4.31 -11.35
C LEU A 82 -11.47 -3.73 -10.07
N PHE A 83 -10.50 -2.83 -10.18
CA PHE A 83 -9.90 -2.14 -9.05
C PHE A 83 -10.94 -1.31 -8.28
N ASP A 84 -11.73 -0.49 -8.99
CA ASP A 84 -12.78 0.33 -8.40
C ASP A 84 -13.90 -0.54 -7.81
N LEU A 85 -14.26 -1.65 -8.46
CA LEU A 85 -15.23 -2.62 -7.95
C LEU A 85 -14.75 -3.29 -6.66
N VAL A 86 -13.50 -3.71 -6.59
CA VAL A 86 -12.91 -4.30 -5.38
C VAL A 86 -12.93 -3.28 -4.23
N ARG A 87 -12.52 -2.04 -4.47
CA ARG A 87 -12.61 -0.95 -3.49
C ARG A 87 -14.03 -0.76 -2.98
N TYR A 88 -15.00 -0.65 -3.89
CA TYR A 88 -16.42 -0.54 -3.54
C TYR A 88 -16.93 -1.71 -2.70
N LEU A 89 -16.65 -2.95 -3.13
CA LEU A 89 -17.13 -4.15 -2.44
C LEU A 89 -16.52 -4.29 -1.04
N LEU A 90 -15.25 -3.94 -0.86
CA LEU A 90 -14.62 -3.97 0.45
C LEU A 90 -15.25 -2.92 1.38
N LEU A 91 -15.44 -1.68 0.93
CA LEU A 91 -16.14 -0.66 1.72
C LEU A 91 -17.57 -1.08 2.09
N LEU A 92 -18.27 -1.71 1.16
CA LEU A 92 -19.62 -2.22 1.39
C LEU A 92 -19.65 -3.36 2.41
N ALA A 93 -18.67 -4.28 2.34
CA ALA A 93 -18.62 -5.49 3.17
C ALA A 93 -18.01 -5.25 4.56
N PHE A 94 -17.33 -4.14 4.81
CA PHE A 94 -16.63 -3.91 6.08
C PHE A 94 -17.53 -4.03 7.32
N PRO A 95 -18.75 -3.46 7.37
CA PRO A 95 -19.65 -3.66 8.50
C PRO A 95 -19.98 -5.13 8.78
N LEU A 96 -20.06 -5.97 7.74
CA LEU A 96 -20.30 -7.42 7.89
C LEU A 96 -19.10 -8.10 8.51
N THR A 97 -17.90 -7.72 8.14
CA THR A 97 -16.66 -8.22 8.75
C THR A 97 -16.57 -7.85 10.23
N VAL A 98 -16.89 -6.61 10.59
CA VAL A 98 -16.96 -6.16 11.98
C VAL A 98 -17.99 -6.97 12.76
N PHE A 99 -19.21 -7.10 12.23
CA PHE A 99 -20.27 -7.90 12.85
C PHE A 99 -19.83 -9.33 13.12
N TRP A 100 -19.32 -10.01 12.10
CA TRP A 100 -18.86 -11.39 12.21
C TRP A 100 -17.72 -11.54 13.25
N SER A 101 -16.78 -10.61 13.25
CA SER A 101 -15.65 -10.61 14.17
C SER A 101 -16.10 -10.42 15.63
N MET A 102 -16.97 -9.46 15.88
CA MET A 102 -17.58 -9.22 17.19
C MET A 102 -18.35 -10.46 17.70
N ARG A 103 -19.16 -11.09 16.83
CA ARG A 103 -19.86 -12.35 17.17
C ARG A 103 -18.89 -13.48 17.51
N THR A 104 -17.79 -13.59 16.75
CA THR A 104 -16.76 -14.61 16.98
C THR A 104 -16.03 -14.40 18.32
N MET A 105 -15.80 -13.15 18.72
CA MET A 105 -15.24 -12.78 20.02
C MET A 105 -16.22 -12.97 21.20
N GLY A 106 -17.50 -13.24 20.93
CA GLY A 106 -18.50 -13.54 21.94
C GLY A 106 -19.36 -12.36 22.38
N PHE A 107 -19.32 -11.23 21.69
CA PHE A 107 -20.22 -10.12 21.94
C PHE A 107 -21.65 -10.43 21.50
N SER A 108 -22.64 -9.75 22.10
CA SER A 108 -24.05 -9.90 21.76
C SER A 108 -24.34 -9.47 20.30
N SER A 109 -25.44 -9.96 19.73
CA SER A 109 -25.85 -9.56 18.38
C SER A 109 -26.10 -8.05 18.28
N VAL A 110 -26.63 -7.44 19.34
CA VAL A 110 -26.88 -5.99 19.41
C VAL A 110 -25.57 -5.23 19.42
N ALA A 111 -24.60 -5.60 20.28
CA ALA A 111 -23.28 -4.97 20.31
C ALA A 111 -22.58 -5.08 18.94
N SER A 112 -22.66 -6.26 18.32
CA SER A 112 -22.06 -6.52 17.02
C SER A 112 -22.71 -5.69 15.89
N ALA A 113 -24.03 -5.52 15.91
CA ALA A 113 -24.76 -4.73 14.94
C ALA A 113 -24.46 -3.23 15.08
N ILE A 114 -24.37 -2.73 16.32
CA ILE A 114 -24.03 -1.32 16.58
C ILE A 114 -22.58 -1.03 16.21
N ALA A 115 -21.63 -1.92 16.55
CA ALA A 115 -20.24 -1.81 16.13
C ALA A 115 -20.11 -1.78 14.59
N ALA A 116 -20.85 -2.65 13.90
CA ALA A 116 -20.91 -2.68 12.44
C ALA A 116 -21.46 -1.39 11.85
N ALA A 117 -22.50 -0.81 12.44
CA ALA A 117 -23.04 0.49 12.03
C ALA A 117 -22.03 1.61 12.29
N ALA A 118 -21.45 1.66 13.50
CA ALA A 118 -20.45 2.66 13.89
C ALA A 118 -19.23 2.64 12.97
N SER A 119 -18.75 1.44 12.59
CA SER A 119 -17.59 1.29 11.71
C SER A 119 -17.75 1.99 10.36
N SER A 120 -18.95 2.14 9.87
CA SER A 120 -19.22 2.85 8.62
C SER A 120 -19.58 4.32 8.81
N LEU A 121 -19.61 4.81 10.03
CA LEU A 121 -19.95 6.20 10.36
C LEU A 121 -18.75 7.00 10.91
N LEU A 122 -17.56 6.42 11.00
CA LEU A 122 -16.35 7.14 11.40
C LEU A 122 -16.09 8.32 10.48
N SER A 123 -15.75 9.47 11.07
CA SER A 123 -15.30 10.67 10.38
C SER A 123 -14.15 11.28 11.16
N ALA A 124 -12.97 11.42 10.57
CA ALA A 124 -11.74 11.75 11.28
C ALA A 124 -10.81 12.71 10.51
N ASN A 125 -11.33 13.54 9.63
CA ASN A 125 -10.55 14.51 8.85
C ASN A 125 -9.29 13.92 8.19
N HIS A 126 -9.46 12.81 7.47
CA HIS A 126 -8.39 12.17 6.71
C HIS A 126 -7.14 11.82 7.54
N ARG A 127 -7.33 11.25 8.71
CA ARG A 127 -6.21 10.80 9.56
C ARG A 127 -5.65 9.44 9.16
N TYR A 128 -6.20 8.83 8.12
CA TYR A 128 -5.84 7.51 7.59
C TYR A 128 -6.07 6.35 8.56
N GLY A 129 -7.14 6.44 9.34
CA GLY A 129 -7.70 5.34 10.08
C GLY A 129 -8.73 4.57 9.24
N PHE A 130 -9.89 4.22 9.83
CA PHE A 130 -10.95 3.47 9.17
C PHE A 130 -12.11 4.35 8.68
N GLU A 131 -11.95 5.65 8.72
CA GLU A 131 -12.88 6.58 8.11
C GLU A 131 -13.00 6.36 6.59
N TYR A 132 -14.21 6.17 6.10
CA TYR A 132 -14.45 5.81 4.70
C TYR A 132 -14.05 6.89 3.70
N ASP A 133 -14.07 8.14 4.11
CA ASP A 133 -13.65 9.28 3.30
C ASP A 133 -12.16 9.22 2.92
N SER A 134 -11.33 8.47 3.65
CA SER A 134 -9.94 8.21 3.25
C SER A 134 -9.81 7.27 2.04
N TYR A 135 -10.84 6.47 1.72
CA TYR A 135 -10.76 5.41 0.70
C TYR A 135 -11.52 5.72 -0.59
N VAL A 136 -12.35 6.75 -0.60
CA VAL A 136 -13.13 7.16 -1.78
C VAL A 136 -12.28 7.98 -2.74
N TRP A 137 -12.83 8.31 -3.91
CA TRP A 137 -12.13 9.00 -4.99
C TRP A 137 -11.39 10.27 -4.54
N ARG A 138 -12.02 11.12 -3.74
CA ARG A 138 -11.40 12.35 -3.19
C ARG A 138 -10.61 12.15 -1.90
N GLY A 139 -10.54 10.92 -1.40
CA GLY A 139 -9.78 10.55 -0.21
C GLY A 139 -8.29 10.41 -0.51
N PHE A 140 -7.60 9.59 0.29
CA PHE A 140 -6.16 9.35 0.12
C PHE A 140 -5.85 8.05 -0.63
N GLY A 141 -6.85 7.34 -1.13
CA GLY A 141 -6.72 6.05 -1.82
C GLY A 141 -6.47 4.93 -0.82
N VAL A 142 -5.26 4.86 -0.24
CA VAL A 142 -4.84 3.87 0.78
C VAL A 142 -5.34 2.44 0.49
N PHE A 143 -5.25 2.02 -0.75
CA PHE A 143 -5.86 0.80 -1.28
C PHE A 143 -5.48 -0.47 -0.50
N THR A 144 -4.21 -0.63 -0.14
CA THR A 144 -3.74 -1.79 0.62
C THR A 144 -4.27 -1.81 2.05
N GLN A 145 -4.47 -0.64 2.64
CA GLN A 145 -5.04 -0.51 3.97
C GLN A 145 -6.52 -0.94 4.00
N LEU A 146 -7.25 -0.78 2.90
CA LEU A 146 -8.64 -1.23 2.79
C LEU A 146 -8.77 -2.76 2.99
N PHE A 147 -7.84 -3.54 2.48
CA PHE A 147 -7.75 -4.98 2.78
C PHE A 147 -7.37 -5.21 4.26
N ALA A 148 -6.41 -4.43 4.76
CA ALA A 148 -5.93 -4.58 6.12
C ALA A 148 -7.00 -4.29 7.18
N MET A 149 -7.92 -3.35 6.95
CA MET A 149 -9.01 -3.09 7.90
C MET A 149 -9.91 -4.33 8.08
N HIS A 150 -10.19 -5.08 7.01
CA HIS A 150 -10.91 -6.35 7.11
C HIS A 150 -10.10 -7.42 7.85
N PHE A 151 -8.86 -7.64 7.39
CA PHE A 151 -8.02 -8.68 7.99
C PHE A 151 -7.68 -8.38 9.44
N SER A 152 -7.59 -7.12 9.86
CA SER A 152 -7.36 -6.75 11.26
C SER A 152 -8.46 -7.27 12.18
N PHE A 153 -9.73 -7.07 11.83
CA PHE A 153 -10.86 -7.62 12.59
C PHE A 153 -10.91 -9.15 12.56
N ILE A 154 -10.59 -9.77 11.42
CA ILE A 154 -10.55 -11.24 11.29
C ILE A 154 -9.40 -11.83 12.13
N VAL A 155 -8.21 -11.20 12.12
CA VAL A 155 -7.06 -11.58 12.94
C VAL A 155 -7.42 -11.46 14.41
N LEU A 156 -7.97 -10.33 14.84
CA LEU A 156 -8.39 -10.11 16.23
C LEU A 156 -9.36 -11.20 16.69
N ALA A 157 -10.39 -11.51 15.90
CA ALA A 157 -11.40 -12.52 16.22
C ALA A 157 -10.83 -13.94 16.27
N THR A 158 -9.96 -14.29 15.32
CA THR A 158 -9.37 -15.64 15.26
C THR A 158 -8.31 -15.83 16.34
N LEU A 159 -7.48 -14.85 16.64
CA LEU A 159 -6.52 -14.88 17.76
C LEU A 159 -7.24 -14.94 19.12
N HIS A 160 -8.33 -14.19 19.29
CA HIS A 160 -9.17 -14.28 20.49
C HIS A 160 -9.74 -15.69 20.67
N ARG A 161 -10.15 -16.36 19.58
CA ARG A 161 -10.60 -17.75 19.61
C ARG A 161 -9.46 -18.71 19.99
N VAL A 162 -8.25 -18.53 19.42
CA VAL A 162 -7.05 -19.31 19.78
C VAL A 162 -6.73 -19.14 21.26
N ALA A 163 -6.78 -17.90 21.75
CA ALA A 163 -6.50 -17.55 23.13
C ALA A 163 -7.47 -18.21 24.12
N ASN A 164 -8.76 -18.13 23.88
CA ASN A 164 -9.80 -18.49 24.85
C ASN A 164 -10.37 -19.90 24.64
N ARG A 165 -10.45 -20.41 23.41
CA ARG A 165 -11.02 -21.73 23.09
C ARG A 165 -9.97 -22.77 22.71
N GLY A 166 -8.73 -22.34 22.46
CA GLY A 166 -7.64 -23.23 22.06
C GLY A 166 -7.79 -23.82 20.66
N THR A 167 -8.70 -23.30 19.84
CA THR A 167 -9.03 -23.81 18.50
C THR A 167 -8.85 -22.75 17.45
N GLY A 168 -8.72 -23.16 16.16
CA GLY A 168 -8.67 -22.21 15.03
C GLY A 168 -7.27 -21.68 14.71
N VAL A 169 -6.20 -22.36 15.12
CA VAL A 169 -4.80 -21.98 14.84
C VAL A 169 -4.56 -21.77 13.35
N VAL A 170 -5.04 -22.66 12.49
CA VAL A 170 -4.88 -22.54 11.03
C VAL A 170 -5.60 -21.29 10.50
N ALA A 171 -6.83 -21.06 10.94
CA ALA A 171 -7.58 -19.86 10.50
C ALA A 171 -6.90 -18.56 10.97
N ALA A 172 -6.34 -18.55 12.19
CA ALA A 172 -5.58 -17.40 12.69
C ALA A 172 -4.30 -17.20 11.90
N ALA A 173 -3.54 -18.27 11.60
CA ALA A 173 -2.33 -18.17 10.79
C ALA A 173 -2.61 -17.66 9.37
N LEU A 174 -3.67 -18.17 8.71
CA LEU A 174 -4.09 -17.68 7.39
C LEU A 174 -4.50 -16.20 7.41
N ALA A 175 -5.25 -15.80 8.45
CA ALA A 175 -5.65 -14.40 8.61
C ALA A 175 -4.43 -13.48 8.86
N CYS A 176 -3.50 -13.88 9.73
CA CYS A 176 -2.25 -13.15 9.96
C CYS A 176 -1.39 -13.06 8.70
N THR A 177 -1.29 -14.16 7.93
CA THR A 177 -0.61 -14.19 6.63
C THR A 177 -1.25 -13.20 5.65
N ALA A 178 -2.57 -13.24 5.49
CA ALA A 178 -3.28 -12.34 4.59
C ALA A 178 -3.10 -10.87 5.00
N LEU A 179 -3.12 -10.58 6.30
CA LEU A 179 -2.85 -9.23 6.82
C LEU A 179 -1.42 -8.78 6.50
N ALA A 180 -0.41 -9.62 6.75
CA ALA A 180 0.99 -9.30 6.49
C ALA A 180 1.26 -9.06 5.00
N LEU A 181 0.67 -9.87 4.12
CA LEU A 181 0.78 -9.73 2.67
C LEU A 181 -0.05 -8.55 2.11
N SER A 182 -0.98 -8.00 2.90
CA SER A 182 -1.78 -6.83 2.53
C SER A 182 -1.19 -5.53 3.04
N HIS A 183 -0.71 -5.48 4.30
CA HIS A 183 -0.22 -4.25 4.92
C HIS A 183 0.69 -4.52 6.12
N LEU A 184 1.99 -4.28 5.95
CA LEU A 184 3.00 -4.59 6.97
C LEU A 184 2.76 -3.87 8.29
N LEU A 185 2.43 -2.58 8.26
CA LEU A 185 2.22 -1.80 9.50
C LEU A 185 1.00 -2.31 10.30
N TYR A 186 -0.08 -2.71 9.64
CA TYR A 186 -1.22 -3.32 10.34
C TYR A 186 -0.88 -4.71 10.89
N ALA A 187 -0.06 -5.49 10.17
CA ALA A 187 0.45 -6.75 10.70
C ALA A 187 1.33 -6.51 11.95
N TYR A 188 2.15 -5.48 11.94
CA TYR A 188 2.95 -5.04 13.08
C TYR A 188 2.07 -4.67 14.29
N MET A 189 1.05 -3.82 14.08
CA MET A 189 0.10 -3.46 15.14
C MET A 189 -0.62 -4.69 15.72
N LEU A 190 -1.07 -5.59 14.86
CA LEU A 190 -1.75 -6.81 15.32
C LEU A 190 -0.78 -7.81 15.98
N ALA A 191 0.52 -7.80 15.63
CA ALA A 191 1.52 -8.60 16.34
C ALA A 191 1.69 -8.12 17.79
N ILE A 192 1.80 -6.81 18.03
CA ILE A 192 1.80 -6.22 19.39
C ILE A 192 0.51 -6.59 20.12
N THR A 193 -0.64 -6.44 19.47
CA THR A 193 -1.95 -6.82 20.03
C THR A 193 -1.98 -8.32 20.37
N ALA A 194 -1.40 -9.20 19.56
CA ALA A 194 -1.31 -10.63 19.82
C ALA A 194 -0.49 -10.95 21.07
N VAL A 195 0.58 -10.20 21.33
CA VAL A 195 1.36 -10.32 22.57
C VAL A 195 0.48 -10.01 23.78
N VAL A 196 -0.31 -8.94 23.75
CA VAL A 196 -1.26 -8.63 24.83
C VAL A 196 -2.31 -9.74 24.99
N LEU A 197 -2.88 -10.21 23.88
CA LEU A 197 -3.84 -11.33 23.90
C LEU A 197 -3.23 -12.62 24.45
N LEU A 198 -1.96 -12.87 24.24
CA LEU A 198 -1.25 -14.03 24.80
C LEU A 198 -1.27 -13.99 26.33
N PHE A 199 -1.02 -12.83 26.93
CA PHE A 199 -0.92 -12.70 28.39
C PHE A 199 -2.29 -12.62 29.08
N VAL A 200 -3.33 -12.08 28.45
CA VAL A 200 -4.65 -11.93 29.06
C VAL A 200 -5.30 -13.30 29.31
N GLY A 201 -5.58 -13.61 30.57
CA GLY A 201 -6.16 -14.91 30.97
C GLY A 201 -5.14 -16.05 31.02
N MET A 202 -3.83 -15.74 30.99
CA MET A 202 -2.78 -16.73 31.20
C MET A 202 -2.76 -17.18 32.65
N THR A 203 -2.60 -18.48 32.85
CA THR A 203 -2.45 -19.12 34.17
C THR A 203 -1.31 -20.13 34.11
N ARG A 204 -0.79 -20.54 35.26
CA ARG A 204 0.26 -21.58 35.33
C ARG A 204 -0.17 -22.88 34.64
N ALA A 205 -1.46 -23.20 34.66
CA ALA A 205 -2.00 -24.43 34.09
C ALA A 205 -2.12 -24.38 32.54
N ASN A 206 -2.28 -23.21 31.94
CA ASN A 206 -2.50 -23.04 30.50
C ASN A 206 -1.36 -22.39 29.73
N ILE A 207 -0.31 -21.89 30.41
CA ILE A 207 0.78 -21.11 29.79
C ILE A 207 1.46 -21.86 28.63
N GLY A 208 1.87 -23.11 28.84
CA GLY A 208 2.58 -23.89 27.82
C GLY A 208 1.73 -24.13 26.57
N ALA A 209 0.47 -24.54 26.76
CA ALA A 209 -0.45 -24.76 25.63
C ALA A 209 -0.82 -23.46 24.91
N ARG A 210 -0.92 -22.34 25.63
CA ARG A 210 -1.25 -21.05 25.08
C ARG A 210 -0.07 -20.46 24.28
N VAL A 211 1.12 -20.46 24.87
CA VAL A 211 2.36 -20.05 24.19
C VAL A 211 2.60 -20.91 22.97
N GLY A 212 2.49 -22.24 23.05
CA GLY A 212 2.68 -23.14 21.92
C GLY A 212 1.72 -22.85 20.75
N ARG A 213 0.44 -22.53 21.03
CA ARG A 213 -0.53 -22.17 19.98
C ARG A 213 -0.20 -20.84 19.30
N PHE A 214 0.16 -19.80 20.07
CA PHE A 214 0.55 -18.52 19.51
C PHE A 214 1.87 -18.61 18.74
N ALA A 215 2.85 -19.37 19.28
CA ALA A 215 4.10 -19.63 18.59
C ALA A 215 3.85 -20.39 17.27
N LEU A 216 2.92 -21.35 17.24
CA LEU A 216 2.56 -22.06 16.01
C LEU A 216 1.88 -21.13 14.98
N VAL A 217 0.96 -20.24 15.40
CA VAL A 217 0.40 -19.22 14.51
C VAL A 217 1.50 -18.36 13.95
N GLY A 218 2.40 -17.84 14.80
CA GLY A 218 3.53 -17.01 14.37
C GLY A 218 4.48 -17.74 13.42
N ALA A 219 4.84 -18.99 13.72
CA ALA A 219 5.73 -19.80 12.89
C ALA A 219 5.14 -20.10 11.51
N ILE A 220 3.86 -20.44 11.43
CA ILE A 220 3.18 -20.66 10.14
C ILE A 220 3.14 -19.35 9.36
N THR A 221 2.73 -18.24 9.99
CA THR A 221 2.68 -16.92 9.35
C THR A 221 4.06 -16.52 8.85
N ALA A 222 5.10 -16.62 9.67
CA ALA A 222 6.47 -16.27 9.30
C ALA A 222 6.99 -17.13 8.15
N ALA A 223 6.75 -18.45 8.19
CA ALA A 223 7.19 -19.36 7.13
C ALA A 223 6.48 -19.08 5.81
N VAL A 224 5.16 -18.84 5.82
CA VAL A 224 4.38 -18.58 4.61
C VAL A 224 4.73 -17.22 4.01
N THR A 225 5.05 -16.21 4.82
CA THR A 225 5.41 -14.86 4.36
C THR A 225 6.91 -14.65 4.19
N SER A 226 7.75 -15.68 4.44
CA SER A 226 9.21 -15.57 4.43
C SER A 226 9.76 -15.06 3.09
N TYR A 227 9.14 -15.43 1.97
CA TYR A 227 9.53 -14.98 0.63
C TYR A 227 9.35 -13.47 0.40
N MET A 228 8.60 -12.78 1.27
CA MET A 228 8.43 -11.33 1.24
C MET A 228 9.40 -10.65 2.21
N TRP A 229 9.33 -10.98 3.51
CA TRP A 229 10.09 -10.24 4.51
C TRP A 229 11.58 -10.55 4.50
N LEU A 230 12.02 -11.79 4.19
CA LEU A 230 13.45 -12.11 4.20
C LEU A 230 14.21 -11.42 3.06
N PRO A 231 13.77 -11.47 1.77
CA PRO A 231 14.39 -10.67 0.72
C PRO A 231 14.34 -9.17 0.98
N PHE A 232 13.23 -8.65 1.55
CA PHE A 232 13.13 -7.25 1.95
C PHE A 232 14.23 -6.85 2.93
N PHE A 233 14.43 -7.59 4.01
CA PHE A 233 15.51 -7.29 4.97
C PHE A 233 16.90 -7.44 4.36
N MET A 234 17.12 -8.44 3.50
CA MET A 234 18.41 -8.62 2.83
C MET A 234 18.75 -7.49 1.86
N GLN A 235 17.74 -6.83 1.29
CA GLN A 235 17.91 -5.77 0.28
C GLN A 235 17.41 -4.40 0.76
N SER A 236 17.05 -4.27 2.02
CA SER A 236 16.59 -3.00 2.62
C SER A 236 17.60 -1.86 2.49
N ALA A 237 18.87 -2.17 2.28
CA ALA A 237 19.91 -1.20 1.98
C ALA A 237 19.61 -0.40 0.70
N TYR A 238 18.89 -0.97 -0.26
CA TYR A 238 18.57 -0.35 -1.56
C TYR A 238 17.22 0.38 -1.58
N VAL A 239 16.49 0.39 -0.48
CA VAL A 239 15.30 1.23 -0.31
C VAL A 239 15.72 2.62 0.13
N ASN A 240 15.27 3.64 -0.55
CA ASN A 240 15.61 5.03 -0.24
C ASN A 240 15.19 5.42 1.19
N ALA A 241 15.92 6.38 1.77
CA ALA A 241 15.57 7.05 3.02
C ALA A 241 15.48 8.56 2.74
N THR A 242 14.30 8.99 2.28
CA THR A 242 14.07 10.38 1.90
C THR A 242 14.29 11.35 3.06
N PRO A 243 14.99 12.47 2.84
CA PRO A 243 15.10 13.54 3.85
C PRO A 243 13.84 14.39 3.94
N TYR A 244 12.92 14.26 2.99
CA TYR A 244 11.68 15.04 2.90
C TYR A 244 10.51 14.37 3.63
N LEU A 245 10.80 13.70 4.74
CA LEU A 245 9.78 13.07 5.58
C LEU A 245 8.85 14.13 6.17
N ASP A 246 7.53 13.87 6.13
CA ASP A 246 6.56 14.65 6.88
C ASP A 246 6.62 14.25 8.37
N PRO A 247 7.11 15.11 9.28
CA PRO A 247 7.23 14.76 10.69
C PRO A 247 5.91 14.30 11.31
N ALA A 248 4.79 14.90 10.90
CA ALA A 248 3.47 14.52 11.41
C ALA A 248 3.11 13.06 11.08
N LYS A 249 3.58 12.53 9.95
CA LYS A 249 3.37 11.12 9.59
C LYS A 249 4.24 10.17 10.41
N TYR A 250 5.52 10.49 10.55
CA TYR A 250 6.48 9.61 11.22
C TYR A 250 6.42 9.74 12.74
N ASP A 251 6.26 10.95 13.26
CA ASP A 251 6.30 11.22 14.70
C ASP A 251 4.91 11.20 15.35
N SER A 252 3.83 11.33 14.56
CA SER A 252 2.47 11.57 15.05
C SER A 252 2.32 12.99 15.67
N PHE A 253 1.28 13.22 16.46
CA PHE A 253 0.80 14.56 16.78
C PHE A 253 1.01 14.97 18.25
N GLY A 254 1.42 14.03 19.11
CA GLY A 254 1.53 14.26 20.55
C GLY A 254 0.20 14.09 21.31
N ALA A 255 0.30 13.94 22.63
CA ALA A 255 -0.85 13.70 23.50
C ALA A 255 -1.84 14.87 23.51
N GLY A 256 -1.36 16.11 23.52
CA GLY A 256 -2.21 17.30 23.59
C GLY A 256 -3.25 17.35 22.46
N PRO A 257 -2.86 17.42 21.18
CA PRO A 257 -3.78 17.40 20.06
C PRO A 257 -4.69 16.16 20.04
N ILE A 258 -4.14 14.96 20.25
CA ILE A 258 -4.91 13.70 20.16
C ILE A 258 -5.99 13.63 21.25
N LEU A 259 -5.66 14.01 22.49
CA LEU A 259 -6.64 14.05 23.56
C LEU A 259 -7.69 15.14 23.35
N THR A 260 -7.30 16.27 22.78
CA THR A 260 -8.25 17.31 22.38
C THR A 260 -9.24 16.75 21.35
N TRP A 261 -8.77 16.11 20.29
CA TRP A 261 -9.64 15.49 19.28
C TRP A 261 -10.53 14.40 19.85
N LEU A 262 -10.03 13.63 20.81
CA LEU A 262 -10.85 12.62 21.49
C LEU A 262 -11.98 13.27 22.31
N VAL A 263 -11.69 14.34 23.03
CA VAL A 263 -12.69 15.01 23.90
C VAL A 263 -13.68 15.85 23.09
N THR A 264 -13.22 16.52 22.03
CA THR A 264 -14.09 17.32 21.14
C THR A 264 -14.91 16.45 20.18
N GLY A 265 -14.52 15.18 19.99
CA GLY A 265 -15.14 14.27 19.04
C GLY A 265 -14.45 14.23 17.67
N ASP A 266 -13.48 15.09 17.40
CA ASP A 266 -12.80 15.18 16.10
C ASP A 266 -12.06 13.91 15.70
N LEU A 267 -11.82 13.00 16.64
CA LEU A 267 -11.16 11.74 16.34
C LEU A 267 -12.08 10.71 15.66
N PHE A 268 -13.40 10.79 15.93
CA PHE A 268 -14.38 9.82 15.39
C PHE A 268 -15.63 10.47 14.78
N ASP A 269 -15.87 11.74 15.08
CA ASP A 269 -17.07 12.48 14.71
C ASP A 269 -16.74 13.86 14.11
N HIS A 270 -15.64 13.98 13.35
CA HIS A 270 -15.18 15.23 12.79
C HIS A 270 -16.32 16.02 12.12
N SER A 271 -16.42 17.33 12.43
CA SER A 271 -17.41 18.27 11.88
C SER A 271 -18.88 17.94 12.17
N ARG A 272 -19.19 17.15 13.23
CA ARG A 272 -20.56 16.80 13.62
C ARG A 272 -20.70 16.61 15.13
N LEU A 273 -21.92 16.30 15.59
CA LEU A 273 -22.15 15.94 16.99
C LEU A 273 -21.35 14.68 17.37
N PRO A 274 -20.66 14.64 18.54
CA PRO A 274 -19.75 13.58 18.95
C PRO A 274 -20.48 12.31 19.45
N ILE A 275 -21.32 11.73 18.61
CA ILE A 275 -22.17 10.58 18.97
C ILE A 275 -21.37 9.30 19.12
N LEU A 276 -20.43 9.04 18.22
CA LEU A 276 -19.57 7.85 18.29
C LEU A 276 -18.60 7.95 19.48
N THR A 277 -18.09 9.15 19.73
CA THR A 277 -17.26 9.44 20.90
C THR A 277 -18.03 9.22 22.21
N LEU A 278 -19.29 9.64 22.27
CA LEU A 278 -20.16 9.38 23.42
C LEU A 278 -20.44 7.88 23.60
N LEU A 279 -20.72 7.15 22.52
CA LEU A 279 -20.87 5.68 22.58
C LEU A 279 -19.63 4.99 23.05
N LEU A 280 -18.44 5.44 22.62
CA LEU A 280 -17.14 4.97 23.11
C LEU A 280 -17.03 5.20 24.64
N ALA A 281 -17.28 6.42 25.11
CA ALA A 281 -17.20 6.75 26.54
C ALA A 281 -18.15 5.88 27.37
N ILE A 282 -19.39 5.72 26.93
CA ILE A 282 -20.37 4.80 27.56
C ILE A 282 -19.84 3.37 27.55
N GLY A 283 -19.23 2.91 26.45
CA GLY A 283 -18.65 1.58 26.33
C GLY A 283 -17.53 1.34 27.33
N VAL A 284 -16.64 2.31 27.53
CA VAL A 284 -15.58 2.28 28.54
C VAL A 284 -16.19 2.17 29.94
N VAL A 285 -17.15 3.03 30.29
CA VAL A 285 -17.84 2.99 31.59
C VAL A 285 -18.52 1.62 31.79
N CYS A 286 -19.28 1.15 30.81
CA CYS A 286 -19.93 -0.14 30.87
C CYS A 286 -18.92 -1.29 31.10
N ALA A 287 -17.79 -1.30 30.39
CA ALA A 287 -16.76 -2.30 30.54
C ALA A 287 -16.17 -2.32 31.96
N VAL A 288 -15.93 -1.15 32.54
CA VAL A 288 -15.37 -0.99 33.90
C VAL A 288 -16.41 -1.42 34.97
N VAL A 289 -17.66 -1.00 34.82
CA VAL A 289 -18.73 -1.32 35.76
C VAL A 289 -19.09 -2.79 35.73
N THR A 290 -19.28 -3.37 34.54
CA THR A 290 -19.68 -4.78 34.38
C THR A 290 -18.53 -5.76 34.56
N ARG A 291 -17.30 -5.27 34.46
CA ARG A 291 -16.07 -6.08 34.51
C ARG A 291 -16.07 -7.24 33.51
N ALA A 292 -16.80 -7.09 32.41
CA ALA A 292 -16.85 -8.09 31.35
C ALA A 292 -15.46 -8.21 30.67
N ARG A 293 -14.82 -9.37 30.80
CA ARG A 293 -13.44 -9.60 30.34
C ARG A 293 -13.16 -9.14 28.90
N PRO A 294 -14.01 -9.48 27.88
CA PRO A 294 -13.75 -9.03 26.52
C PRO A 294 -13.81 -7.49 26.37
N ALA A 295 -14.71 -6.84 27.10
CA ALA A 295 -14.85 -5.39 27.05
C ALA A 295 -13.69 -4.68 27.79
N LEU A 296 -13.28 -5.19 28.95
CA LEU A 296 -12.08 -4.67 29.66
C LEU A 296 -10.81 -4.83 28.83
N LEU A 297 -10.68 -5.94 28.10
CA LEU A 297 -9.55 -6.13 27.18
C LEU A 297 -9.59 -5.11 26.07
N ALA A 298 -10.76 -4.79 25.50
CA ALA A 298 -10.91 -3.75 24.50
C ALA A 298 -10.53 -2.36 25.05
N VAL A 299 -10.88 -2.05 26.31
CA VAL A 299 -10.45 -0.80 26.98
C VAL A 299 -8.91 -0.75 27.13
N ALA A 300 -8.30 -1.84 27.60
CA ALA A 300 -6.85 -1.90 27.76
C ALA A 300 -6.10 -1.73 26.44
N LEU A 301 -6.60 -2.37 25.36
CA LEU A 301 -6.01 -2.26 24.02
C LEU A 301 -6.28 -0.89 23.40
N PHE A 302 -7.45 -0.30 23.61
CA PHE A 302 -7.75 1.07 23.20
C PHE A 302 -6.77 2.05 23.87
N ALA A 303 -6.58 1.94 25.18
CA ALA A 303 -5.67 2.81 25.94
C ALA A 303 -4.21 2.61 25.46
N LEU A 304 -3.77 1.37 25.26
CA LEU A 304 -2.43 1.08 24.75
C LEU A 304 -2.19 1.76 23.40
N TRP A 305 -3.10 1.56 22.44
CA TRP A 305 -2.94 2.11 21.11
C TRP A 305 -3.10 3.63 21.07
N LEU A 306 -3.96 4.18 21.91
CA LEU A 306 -4.10 5.64 22.06
C LEU A 306 -2.79 6.26 22.57
N VAL A 307 -2.15 5.63 23.58
CA VAL A 307 -0.86 6.08 24.09
C VAL A 307 0.23 5.96 23.03
N LEU A 308 0.32 4.84 22.32
CA LEU A 308 1.29 4.68 21.24
C LEU A 308 1.04 5.65 20.07
N TYR A 309 -0.21 6.00 19.81
CA TYR A 309 -0.59 7.00 18.82
C TYR A 309 -0.15 8.42 19.18
N PHE A 310 0.11 8.73 20.47
CA PHE A 310 0.71 10.02 20.85
C PHE A 310 2.06 10.23 20.15
N GLY A 311 2.79 9.17 19.87
CA GLY A 311 4.02 9.22 19.10
C GLY A 311 5.21 9.90 19.80
N ARG A 312 6.24 10.24 19.01
CA ARG A 312 7.51 10.77 19.50
C ARG A 312 7.39 12.10 20.26
N PRO A 313 6.49 13.05 19.87
CA PRO A 313 6.37 14.31 20.61
C PRO A 313 6.01 14.14 22.10
N THR A 314 5.44 12.98 22.47
CA THR A 314 5.06 12.70 23.87
C THR A 314 5.92 11.60 24.49
N LEU A 315 6.17 10.52 23.77
CA LEU A 315 6.82 9.33 24.32
C LEU A 315 8.34 9.37 24.19
N GLY A 316 8.87 10.19 23.25
CA GLY A 316 10.32 10.32 23.03
C GLY A 316 11.01 8.96 22.88
N ALA A 317 12.11 8.78 23.60
CA ALA A 317 12.94 7.57 23.59
C ALA A 317 12.21 6.30 24.09
N LEU A 318 11.03 6.39 24.72
CA LEU A 318 10.25 5.20 25.08
C LEU A 318 9.83 4.39 23.85
N LEU A 319 9.71 5.03 22.69
CA LEU A 319 9.40 4.33 21.45
C LEU A 319 10.58 3.54 20.88
N ASP A 320 11.80 3.77 21.33
CA ASP A 320 12.99 3.04 20.87
C ASP A 320 12.97 1.56 21.27
N VAL A 321 12.11 1.21 22.25
CA VAL A 321 11.82 -0.19 22.61
C VAL A 321 11.07 -0.93 21.50
N LEU A 322 10.38 -0.20 20.62
CA LEU A 322 9.62 -0.80 19.52
C LEU A 322 10.58 -1.25 18.40
N PRO A 323 10.50 -2.51 17.94
CA PRO A 323 11.26 -2.93 16.78
C PRO A 323 10.98 -2.04 15.57
N LEU A 324 12.01 -1.68 14.79
CA LEU A 324 11.90 -0.83 13.59
C LEU A 324 11.36 0.58 13.85
N ASN A 325 11.51 1.10 15.07
CA ASN A 325 10.97 2.40 15.49
C ASN A 325 11.24 3.54 14.50
N ASP A 326 12.44 3.61 13.90
CA ASP A 326 12.83 4.68 12.96
C ASP A 326 12.10 4.63 11.62
N SER A 327 11.51 3.47 11.29
CA SER A 327 10.77 3.25 10.03
C SER A 327 9.26 3.25 10.24
N LEU A 328 8.77 3.44 11.48
CA LEU A 328 7.35 3.41 11.78
C LEU A 328 6.66 4.72 11.41
N ILE A 329 5.54 4.61 10.73
CA ILE A 329 4.66 5.72 10.40
C ILE A 329 3.61 5.84 11.52
N LEU A 330 3.98 6.51 12.62
CA LEU A 330 3.25 6.46 13.89
C LEU A 330 1.83 7.03 13.82
N HIS A 331 1.57 8.01 12.93
CA HIS A 331 0.20 8.54 12.78
C HIS A 331 -0.80 7.46 12.33
N ARG A 332 -0.33 6.38 11.67
CA ARG A 332 -1.18 5.25 11.26
C ARG A 332 -1.65 4.37 12.42
N PHE A 333 -1.11 4.55 13.61
CA PHE A 333 -1.57 3.84 14.81
C PHE A 333 -3.02 4.19 15.18
N VAL A 334 -3.55 5.29 14.64
CA VAL A 334 -4.99 5.60 14.70
C VAL A 334 -5.86 4.43 14.20
N GLY A 335 -5.41 3.65 13.21
CA GLY A 335 -6.16 2.48 12.74
C GLY A 335 -6.34 1.42 13.83
N ALA A 336 -5.36 1.22 14.71
CA ALA A 336 -5.52 0.32 15.85
C ALA A 336 -6.40 0.95 16.95
N VAL A 337 -6.35 2.26 17.14
CA VAL A 337 -7.30 2.99 18.01
C VAL A 337 -8.73 2.76 17.52
N ASP A 338 -8.97 2.88 16.21
CA ASP A 338 -10.29 2.69 15.59
C ASP A 338 -10.84 1.27 15.80
N ILE A 339 -9.99 0.23 15.70
CA ILE A 339 -10.41 -1.17 15.93
C ILE A 339 -11.09 -1.29 17.30
N PHE A 340 -10.41 -0.82 18.34
CA PHE A 340 -10.90 -0.99 19.72
C PHE A 340 -11.98 0.05 20.08
N ALA A 341 -11.95 1.23 19.47
CA ALA A 341 -13.03 2.21 19.59
C ALA A 341 -14.34 1.64 19.02
N ILE A 342 -14.34 1.05 17.83
CA ILE A 342 -15.50 0.41 17.21
C ILE A 342 -16.07 -0.70 18.12
N VAL A 343 -15.21 -1.53 18.70
CA VAL A 343 -15.65 -2.56 19.65
C VAL A 343 -16.35 -1.95 20.85
N LEU A 344 -15.77 -0.91 21.44
CA LEU A 344 -16.32 -0.22 22.63
C LEU A 344 -17.59 0.57 22.31
N MET A 345 -17.69 1.20 21.12
CA MET A 345 -18.92 1.84 20.65
C MET A 345 -20.08 0.82 20.59
N GLY A 346 -19.77 -0.40 20.09
CA GLY A 346 -20.73 -1.50 20.08
C GLY A 346 -21.18 -1.92 21.48
N VAL A 347 -20.25 -1.99 22.43
CA VAL A 347 -20.54 -2.32 23.85
C VAL A 347 -21.40 -1.22 24.49
N GLY A 348 -21.06 0.05 24.29
CA GLY A 348 -21.80 1.21 24.83
C GLY A 348 -23.21 1.29 24.28
N GLY A 349 -23.36 1.12 22.96
CA GLY A 349 -24.68 1.12 22.34
C GLY A 349 -25.56 -0.09 22.78
N ALA A 350 -24.97 -1.27 22.97
CA ALA A 350 -25.70 -2.43 23.49
C ALA A 350 -26.19 -2.19 24.92
N TRP A 351 -25.38 -1.59 25.77
CA TRP A 351 -25.76 -1.23 27.13
C TRP A 351 -26.94 -0.22 27.16
N LEU A 352 -26.89 0.79 26.31
CA LEU A 352 -28.03 1.72 26.14
C LEU A 352 -29.30 1.01 25.66
N TRP A 353 -29.15 0.08 24.71
CA TRP A 353 -30.26 -0.75 24.24
C TRP A 353 -30.86 -1.62 25.35
N ASP A 354 -30.06 -2.22 26.20
CA ASP A 354 -30.53 -3.03 27.32
C ASP A 354 -31.23 -2.18 28.37
N LEU A 355 -30.74 -0.97 28.65
CA LEU A 355 -31.46 0.02 29.53
C LEU A 355 -32.84 0.39 28.96
N LEU A 356 -32.90 0.60 27.63
CA LEU A 356 -34.16 0.86 26.97
C LEU A 356 -35.15 -0.29 27.09
N ARG A 357 -34.67 -1.53 26.91
CA ARG A 357 -35.52 -2.71 27.02
C ARG A 357 -35.99 -3.02 28.44
N ALA A 358 -35.19 -2.67 29.43
CA ALA A 358 -35.56 -2.81 30.85
C ALA A 358 -36.64 -1.82 31.28
N THR A 359 -36.94 -0.81 30.46
CA THR A 359 -37.94 0.19 30.74
C THR A 359 -39.34 -0.36 30.41
N SER A 360 -40.19 -0.53 31.41
CA SER A 360 -41.55 -1.07 31.27
C SER A 360 -42.55 -0.09 30.59
N SER A 361 -42.21 1.19 30.50
CA SER A 361 -43.07 2.22 29.91
C SER A 361 -42.89 2.33 28.40
N ARG A 362 -43.91 1.95 27.64
CA ARG A 362 -43.96 2.09 26.17
C ARG A 362 -43.70 3.54 25.72
N ARG A 363 -44.17 4.53 26.48
CA ARG A 363 -43.94 5.96 26.19
C ARG A 363 -42.47 6.32 26.30
N ARG A 364 -41.74 5.85 27.35
CA ARG A 364 -40.30 6.08 27.51
C ARG A 364 -39.49 5.37 26.41
N LEU A 365 -39.86 4.15 26.02
CA LEU A 365 -39.27 3.42 24.91
C LEU A 365 -39.35 4.21 23.60
N VAL A 366 -40.53 4.76 23.27
CA VAL A 366 -40.73 5.56 22.06
C VAL A 366 -39.92 6.86 22.13
N VAL A 367 -39.91 7.54 23.26
CA VAL A 367 -39.18 8.81 23.43
C VAL A 367 -37.67 8.61 23.33
N ILE A 368 -37.12 7.62 24.05
CA ILE A 368 -35.67 7.39 24.06
C ILE A 368 -35.21 6.77 22.74
N GLY A 369 -35.98 5.83 22.18
CA GLY A 369 -35.67 5.26 20.85
C GLY A 369 -35.75 6.31 19.75
N GLY A 370 -36.75 7.16 19.78
CA GLY A 370 -36.89 8.31 18.88
C GLY A 370 -35.73 9.31 19.03
N ALA A 371 -35.36 9.65 20.26
CA ALA A 371 -34.24 10.53 20.54
C ALA A 371 -32.91 9.93 20.04
N SER A 372 -32.68 8.61 20.27
CA SER A 372 -31.49 7.91 19.76
C SER A 372 -31.45 7.91 18.25
N LEU A 373 -32.59 7.72 17.59
CA LEU A 373 -32.68 7.79 16.13
C LEU A 373 -32.41 9.21 15.62
N LEU A 374 -32.96 10.23 16.28
CA LEU A 374 -32.71 11.62 15.95
C LEU A 374 -31.24 12.03 16.10
N LEU A 375 -30.54 11.48 17.09
CA LEU A 375 -29.12 11.73 17.26
C LEU A 375 -28.26 11.13 16.11
N LEU A 376 -28.72 10.10 15.41
CA LEU A 376 -28.04 9.55 14.24
C LEU A 376 -28.23 10.39 12.97
N VAL A 377 -29.27 11.25 12.91
CA VAL A 377 -29.57 12.04 11.72
C VAL A 377 -28.40 12.93 11.28
N PRO A 378 -27.66 13.64 12.18
CA PRO A 378 -26.53 14.45 11.78
C PRO A 378 -25.39 13.59 11.12
N ALA A 379 -25.08 12.43 11.69
CA ALA A 379 -24.05 11.54 11.15
C ALA A 379 -24.44 10.96 9.79
N LEU A 380 -25.70 10.59 9.62
CA LEU A 380 -26.23 10.09 8.35
C LEU A 380 -26.33 11.21 7.31
N GLY A 381 -26.74 12.41 7.73
CA GLY A 381 -26.84 13.59 6.87
C GLY A 381 -25.48 14.07 6.38
N GLU A 382 -24.49 14.20 7.27
CA GLU A 382 -23.12 14.55 6.93
C GLU A 382 -22.55 13.55 5.91
N ARG A 383 -22.69 12.26 6.22
CA ARG A 383 -22.20 11.21 5.34
C ARG A 383 -22.87 11.23 3.97
N TRP A 384 -24.18 11.42 3.92
CA TRP A 384 -24.91 11.55 2.66
C TRP A 384 -24.43 12.77 1.87
N SER A 385 -24.31 13.92 2.52
CA SER A 385 -23.81 15.16 1.91
C SER A 385 -22.38 14.98 1.36
N TYR A 386 -21.50 14.34 2.13
CA TYR A 386 -20.14 14.06 1.70
C TYR A 386 -20.10 13.22 0.41
N TYR A 387 -20.87 12.13 0.37
CA TYR A 387 -20.87 11.25 -0.82
C TYR A 387 -21.61 11.85 -2.00
N ALA A 388 -22.66 12.65 -1.77
CA ALA A 388 -23.31 13.39 -2.84
C ALA A 388 -22.34 14.38 -3.49
N GLN A 389 -21.58 15.11 -2.69
CA GLN A 389 -20.56 16.04 -3.17
C GLN A 389 -19.41 15.30 -3.88
N ASN A 390 -18.94 14.17 -3.34
CA ASN A 390 -17.95 13.33 -4.00
C ASN A 390 -18.40 12.88 -5.38
N THR A 391 -19.67 12.42 -5.48
CA THR A 391 -20.30 12.03 -6.74
C THR A 391 -20.36 13.17 -7.74
N ASP A 392 -20.73 14.35 -7.27
CA ASP A 392 -20.86 15.55 -8.09
C ASP A 392 -19.50 15.98 -8.66
N TRP A 393 -18.46 15.92 -7.87
CA TRP A 393 -17.11 16.21 -8.31
C TRP A 393 -16.56 15.15 -9.29
N MET A 394 -16.84 13.88 -9.08
CA MET A 394 -16.52 12.82 -10.03
C MET A 394 -17.19 13.06 -11.39
N ARG A 395 -18.49 13.43 -11.39
CA ARG A 395 -19.26 13.75 -12.59
C ARG A 395 -18.69 14.97 -13.32
N GLN A 396 -18.36 16.03 -12.56
CA GLN A 396 -17.75 17.23 -13.12
C GLN A 396 -16.37 16.94 -13.70
N THR A 397 -15.58 16.09 -13.04
CA THR A 397 -14.27 15.65 -13.54
C THR A 397 -14.40 14.87 -14.82
N GLN A 398 -15.33 13.91 -14.88
CA GLN A 398 -15.59 13.15 -16.11
C GLN A 398 -15.99 14.09 -17.26
N ALA A 399 -16.92 15.00 -16.98
CA ALA A 399 -17.35 15.97 -18.00
C ALA A 399 -16.20 16.88 -18.46
N ALA A 400 -15.31 17.31 -17.56
CA ALA A 400 -14.15 18.13 -17.91
C ALA A 400 -13.14 17.35 -18.76
N LEU A 401 -12.87 16.10 -18.41
CA LEU A 401 -12.00 15.22 -19.21
C LEU A 401 -12.59 14.94 -20.60
N ASP A 402 -13.89 14.67 -20.67
CA ASP A 402 -14.58 14.40 -21.92
C ASP A 402 -14.68 15.65 -22.82
N ALA A 403 -14.77 16.83 -22.23
CA ALA A 403 -14.81 18.08 -22.94
C ALA A 403 -13.40 18.57 -23.41
N ASP A 404 -12.31 18.09 -22.77
CA ASP A 404 -10.96 18.54 -23.10
C ASP A 404 -10.40 17.81 -24.34
N ALA A 405 -10.84 18.27 -25.51
CA ALA A 405 -10.35 17.78 -26.80
C ALA A 405 -8.84 18.06 -26.97
N ASP A 406 -8.33 19.13 -26.38
CA ASP A 406 -6.92 19.50 -26.48
C ASP A 406 -6.03 18.47 -25.75
N ALA A 407 -6.41 18.02 -24.54
CA ALA A 407 -5.69 16.99 -23.81
C ALA A 407 -5.72 15.64 -24.54
N ARG A 408 -6.91 15.24 -25.05
CA ARG A 408 -7.04 13.98 -25.82
C ARG A 408 -6.16 14.01 -27.09
N THR A 409 -6.13 15.11 -27.78
CA THR A 409 -5.30 15.28 -28.99
C THR A 409 -3.82 15.17 -28.67
N ILE A 410 -3.35 15.82 -27.59
CA ILE A 410 -1.94 15.78 -27.18
C ILE A 410 -1.55 14.37 -26.73
N LEU A 411 -2.39 13.67 -25.94
CA LEU A 411 -2.12 12.31 -25.50
C LEU A 411 -2.16 11.30 -26.67
N ALA A 412 -3.08 11.48 -27.63
CA ALA A 412 -3.13 10.65 -28.82
C ALA A 412 -1.90 10.87 -29.73
N GLU A 413 -1.39 12.11 -29.80
CA GLU A 413 -0.15 12.40 -30.56
C GLU A 413 1.07 11.83 -29.84
N LEU A 414 1.14 11.94 -28.51
CA LEU A 414 2.19 11.31 -27.70
C LEU A 414 2.20 9.78 -27.89
N ALA A 415 1.03 9.13 -27.92
CA ALA A 415 0.92 7.70 -28.11
C ALA A 415 1.41 7.21 -29.49
N ARG A 416 1.54 8.08 -30.48
CA ARG A 416 2.12 7.78 -31.80
C ARG A 416 3.64 7.86 -31.82
N GLN A 417 4.21 8.48 -30.80
CA GLN A 417 5.66 8.64 -30.73
C GLN A 417 6.35 7.38 -30.24
N PRO A 418 7.63 7.18 -30.54
CA PRO A 418 8.43 6.13 -29.91
C PRO A 418 8.35 6.19 -28.38
N ARG A 419 8.49 5.06 -27.70
CA ARG A 419 8.47 5.02 -26.25
C ARG A 419 9.65 5.82 -25.66
N GLY A 420 9.36 6.74 -24.75
CA GLY A 420 10.33 7.58 -24.06
C GLY A 420 9.73 8.18 -22.80
N ARG A 421 10.56 8.76 -21.93
CA ARG A 421 10.08 9.40 -20.70
C ARG A 421 9.41 10.73 -20.98
N VAL A 422 8.34 10.99 -20.23
CA VAL A 422 7.51 12.19 -20.37
C VAL A 422 7.66 13.07 -19.12
N TYR A 423 7.75 14.37 -19.35
CA TYR A 423 7.71 15.38 -18.30
C TYR A 423 6.51 16.30 -18.50
N ALA A 424 5.79 16.60 -17.44
CA ALA A 424 4.63 17.49 -17.46
C ALA A 424 4.65 18.49 -16.29
N GLY A 425 5.82 19.02 -15.99
CA GLY A 425 6.05 19.97 -14.91
C GLY A 425 6.08 19.33 -13.52
N LEU A 426 6.47 20.13 -12.54
CA LEU A 426 6.49 19.77 -11.12
C LEU A 426 5.44 20.57 -10.36
N ARG A 427 5.18 20.18 -9.10
CA ARG A 427 4.33 20.99 -8.18
C ARG A 427 4.94 22.35 -7.87
N SER A 428 6.25 22.46 -7.96
CA SER A 428 7.00 23.68 -7.68
C SER A 428 7.04 24.67 -8.85
N ASN A 429 6.58 24.27 -10.04
CA ASN A 429 6.60 25.11 -11.23
C ASN A 429 5.23 25.13 -11.95
N TRP A 430 5.22 25.36 -13.25
CA TRP A 430 4.06 25.42 -14.10
C TRP A 430 3.24 24.11 -14.15
N GLY A 431 3.77 22.99 -13.69
CA GLY A 431 3.04 21.71 -13.61
C GLY A 431 1.77 21.80 -12.77
N GLN A 432 1.67 22.77 -11.85
CA GLN A 432 0.43 23.04 -11.12
C GLN A 432 -0.72 23.50 -12.04
N THR A 433 -0.40 24.12 -13.17
CA THR A 433 -1.38 24.67 -14.11
C THR A 433 -1.87 23.66 -15.14
N LEU A 434 -1.26 22.49 -15.22
CA LEU A 434 -1.70 21.37 -16.07
C LEU A 434 -2.78 20.51 -15.39
N ASP A 435 -3.44 21.07 -14.41
CA ASP A 435 -4.48 20.38 -13.70
C ASP A 435 -5.81 20.55 -14.45
N PHE A 436 -6.53 19.47 -14.65
CA PHE A 436 -7.94 19.55 -15.01
C PHE A 436 -8.65 20.14 -13.82
N ALA A 437 -8.99 21.43 -13.89
CA ALA A 437 -9.56 22.18 -12.77
C ALA A 437 -10.87 21.53 -12.33
N ILE A 438 -10.84 20.92 -11.17
CA ILE A 438 -12.00 20.40 -10.47
C ILE A 438 -12.09 21.09 -9.10
N PRO A 439 -13.30 21.28 -8.56
CA PRO A 439 -13.51 22.11 -7.38
C PRO A 439 -12.77 21.68 -6.11
N PHE A 440 -12.37 20.40 -6.01
CA PHE A 440 -11.73 19.86 -4.81
C PHE A 440 -10.20 19.72 -4.97
N ASN A 441 -9.78 19.13 -6.06
CA ASN A 441 -8.38 18.85 -6.35
C ASN A 441 -8.23 18.66 -7.86
N SER A 442 -7.03 18.72 -8.36
CA SER A 442 -6.80 18.60 -9.78
C SER A 442 -6.35 17.18 -10.14
N VAL A 443 -6.92 16.61 -11.18
CA VAL A 443 -6.36 15.43 -11.83
C VAL A 443 -5.17 15.92 -12.66
N ARG A 444 -3.99 15.41 -12.35
CA ARG A 444 -2.76 15.80 -13.04
C ARG A 444 -2.49 14.90 -14.22
N PHE A 445 -1.75 15.40 -15.19
CA PHE A 445 -1.27 14.57 -16.29
C PHE A 445 -0.52 13.31 -15.81
N TYR A 446 0.20 13.37 -14.70
CA TYR A 446 0.84 12.19 -14.10
C TYR A 446 -0.12 11.05 -13.76
N ASN A 447 -1.32 11.38 -13.27
CA ASN A 447 -2.36 10.39 -12.99
C ASN A 447 -2.86 9.72 -14.29
N LEU A 448 -2.81 10.47 -15.40
CA LEU A 448 -3.12 9.95 -16.73
C LEU A 448 -1.96 9.10 -17.28
N PHE A 449 -0.71 9.53 -17.12
CA PHE A 449 0.46 8.76 -17.57
C PHE A 449 0.50 7.36 -17.00
N ALA A 450 0.21 7.20 -15.70
CA ALA A 450 0.08 5.89 -15.08
C ALA A 450 -0.97 4.98 -15.74
N GLN A 451 -2.00 5.57 -16.36
CA GLN A 451 -3.02 4.82 -17.10
C GLN A 451 -2.56 4.40 -18.52
N TYR A 452 -1.59 5.13 -19.08
CA TYR A 452 -1.06 4.88 -20.43
C TYR A 452 0.28 4.14 -20.42
N GLU A 453 0.73 3.64 -19.26
CA GLU A 453 2.01 2.92 -19.10
C GLU A 453 3.22 3.75 -19.59
N LEU A 454 3.18 5.06 -19.37
CA LEU A 454 4.23 5.98 -19.77
C LEU A 454 5.19 6.18 -18.61
N ASP A 455 6.48 5.97 -18.88
CA ASP A 455 7.54 6.34 -17.95
C ASP A 455 7.52 7.86 -17.79
N ALA A 456 7.45 8.34 -16.55
CA ALA A 456 7.38 9.77 -16.28
C ALA A 456 8.48 10.23 -15.34
N VAL A 457 9.04 11.40 -15.62
CA VAL A 457 9.77 12.18 -14.63
C VAL A 457 8.75 12.99 -13.85
N ALA A 458 8.32 12.42 -12.73
CA ALA A 458 7.24 12.94 -11.92
C ALA A 458 7.59 12.83 -10.44
N PRO A 459 7.10 13.76 -9.59
CA PRO A 459 7.27 13.64 -8.15
C PRO A 459 6.60 12.36 -7.65
N PRO A 460 7.32 11.52 -6.92
CA PRO A 460 6.77 10.28 -6.40
C PRO A 460 5.75 10.54 -5.29
N ASN A 461 4.76 9.66 -5.17
CA ASN A 461 3.90 9.61 -3.98
C ASN A 461 4.64 8.94 -2.79
N GLN A 462 5.60 8.10 -3.11
CA GLN A 462 6.54 7.44 -2.19
C GLN A 462 7.93 7.62 -2.75
N SER A 463 8.96 7.66 -1.92
CA SER A 463 10.35 7.76 -2.33
C SER A 463 11.05 6.43 -2.07
N LEU A 464 10.85 5.45 -2.95
CA LEU A 464 11.38 4.09 -2.78
C LEU A 464 12.75 3.91 -3.45
N SER A 465 13.01 4.59 -4.56
CA SER A 465 14.29 4.53 -5.26
C SER A 465 15.24 5.64 -4.82
N PHE A 466 16.55 5.43 -4.95
CA PHE A 466 17.54 6.46 -4.65
C PHE A 466 17.43 7.70 -5.54
N ASN A 467 16.93 7.55 -6.76
CA ASN A 467 16.73 8.70 -7.65
C ASN A 467 15.43 9.49 -7.38
N ALA A 468 14.52 8.97 -6.54
CA ALA A 468 13.20 9.54 -6.34
C ALA A 468 13.23 11.00 -5.92
N ASP A 469 14.08 11.33 -4.94
CA ASP A 469 14.16 12.67 -4.37
C ASP A 469 14.85 13.67 -5.32
N LEU A 470 15.72 13.21 -6.20
CA LEU A 470 16.35 14.07 -7.21
C LEU A 470 15.38 14.54 -8.30
N LEU A 471 14.26 13.86 -8.51
CA LEU A 471 13.25 14.31 -9.48
C LEU A 471 12.62 15.65 -9.10
N TRP A 472 12.68 16.05 -7.82
CA TRP A 472 12.25 17.38 -7.39
C TRP A 472 13.17 18.52 -7.84
N GLU A 473 14.44 18.19 -8.15
CA GLU A 473 15.46 19.14 -8.59
C GLU A 473 15.48 19.34 -10.11
N PHE A 474 14.60 18.65 -10.86
CA PHE A 474 14.55 18.76 -12.31
C PHE A 474 14.31 20.20 -12.73
N ASN A 475 15.26 20.78 -13.49
CA ASN A 475 15.18 22.11 -14.07
C ASN A 475 14.90 21.99 -15.58
N ASP A 476 13.72 22.43 -16.00
CA ASP A 476 13.24 22.35 -17.38
C ASP A 476 13.88 23.41 -18.33
N HIS A 477 14.73 24.27 -17.82
CA HIS A 477 15.58 25.17 -18.61
C HIS A 477 17.01 24.65 -18.80
N ASP A 478 17.39 23.54 -18.12
CA ASP A 478 18.69 22.89 -18.25
C ASP A 478 18.62 21.68 -19.16
N LEU A 479 19.18 21.79 -20.37
CA LEU A 479 19.15 20.67 -21.33
C LEU A 479 19.89 19.42 -20.85
N SER A 480 20.84 19.56 -19.94
CA SER A 480 21.55 18.41 -19.37
C SER A 480 20.64 17.53 -18.51
N HIS A 481 19.61 18.11 -17.90
CA HIS A 481 18.63 17.35 -17.11
C HIS A 481 17.72 16.47 -18.00
N TYR A 482 17.36 16.95 -19.20
CA TYR A 482 16.63 16.12 -20.17
C TYR A 482 17.43 14.90 -20.60
N ARG A 483 18.72 15.10 -20.91
CA ARG A 483 19.64 14.01 -21.24
C ARG A 483 19.80 13.07 -20.06
N LEU A 484 20.04 13.61 -18.86
CA LEU A 484 20.28 12.83 -17.66
C LEU A 484 19.10 11.91 -17.34
N PHE A 485 17.90 12.46 -17.25
CA PHE A 485 16.70 11.70 -16.93
C PHE A 485 16.05 11.01 -18.13
N ASN A 486 16.67 11.10 -19.31
CA ASN A 486 16.15 10.57 -20.57
C ASN A 486 14.72 11.04 -20.83
N VAL A 487 14.48 12.36 -20.73
CA VAL A 487 13.19 12.94 -21.07
C VAL A 487 13.14 13.15 -22.57
N ASP A 488 12.27 12.42 -23.24
CA ASP A 488 12.07 12.47 -24.69
C ASP A 488 10.91 13.39 -25.08
N TYR A 489 9.95 13.59 -24.16
CA TYR A 489 8.75 14.37 -24.42
C TYR A 489 8.40 15.30 -23.26
N VAL A 490 7.90 16.49 -23.61
CA VAL A 490 7.34 17.44 -22.65
C VAL A 490 5.94 17.82 -23.08
N ILE A 491 4.98 17.71 -22.16
CA ILE A 491 3.65 18.31 -22.32
C ILE A 491 3.57 19.53 -21.42
N ALA A 492 3.33 20.70 -22.01
CA ALA A 492 3.27 21.95 -21.28
C ALA A 492 2.12 22.85 -21.75
N PRO A 493 1.66 23.81 -20.92
CA PRO A 493 0.77 24.87 -21.36
C PRO A 493 1.44 25.75 -22.43
N ARG A 494 0.65 26.28 -23.35
CA ARG A 494 1.19 27.23 -24.39
C ARG A 494 1.84 28.47 -23.82
N SER A 495 1.55 28.84 -22.60
CA SER A 495 2.13 30.01 -21.93
C SER A 495 3.55 29.80 -21.43
N VAL A 496 4.03 28.56 -21.42
CA VAL A 496 5.39 28.23 -20.96
C VAL A 496 6.34 28.25 -22.13
N ALA A 497 7.44 28.99 -21.98
CA ALA A 497 8.50 29.03 -22.98
C ALA A 497 9.60 28.02 -22.61
N PHE A 498 10.11 27.32 -23.61
CA PHE A 498 11.20 26.35 -23.48
C PHE A 498 12.39 26.76 -24.35
N PRO A 499 13.60 26.25 -24.06
CA PRO A 499 14.75 26.37 -24.95
C PRO A 499 14.41 25.94 -26.38
N SER A 500 15.04 26.59 -27.38
CA SER A 500 14.79 26.34 -28.81
C SER A 500 15.10 24.89 -29.26
N GLU A 501 15.88 24.20 -28.50
CA GLU A 501 16.25 22.79 -28.71
C GLU A 501 15.08 21.81 -28.51
N LEU A 502 14.04 22.24 -27.80
CA LEU A 502 12.81 21.45 -27.67
C LEU A 502 11.95 21.71 -28.93
N ARG A 503 11.89 20.70 -29.80
CA ARG A 503 11.14 20.78 -31.05
C ARG A 503 9.64 20.50 -30.83
N VAL A 504 8.81 21.41 -31.29
CA VAL A 504 7.35 21.24 -31.27
C VAL A 504 6.93 20.05 -32.15
N LEU A 505 6.22 19.09 -31.56
CA LEU A 505 5.60 17.96 -32.26
C LEU A 505 4.13 18.24 -32.57
N ALA A 506 3.40 18.77 -31.61
CA ALA A 506 2.00 19.13 -31.77
C ALA A 506 1.62 20.32 -30.91
N THR A 507 0.68 21.12 -31.40
CA THR A 507 0.13 22.26 -30.66
C THR A 507 -1.39 22.20 -30.70
N THR A 508 -2.01 22.37 -29.57
CA THR A 508 -3.45 22.58 -29.43
C THR A 508 -3.73 23.99 -28.92
N ARG A 509 -4.97 24.30 -28.63
CA ARG A 509 -5.31 25.60 -28.04
C ARG A 509 -4.69 25.80 -26.64
N LYS A 510 -4.63 24.73 -25.85
CA LYS A 510 -4.18 24.75 -24.44
C LYS A 510 -2.74 24.29 -24.26
N TYR A 511 -2.34 23.23 -24.98
CA TYR A 511 -1.12 22.49 -24.72
C TYR A 511 -0.20 22.43 -25.93
N VAL A 512 1.07 22.22 -25.65
CA VAL A 512 2.10 21.92 -26.63
C VAL A 512 2.79 20.62 -26.23
N LEU A 513 3.00 19.72 -27.18
CA LEU A 513 3.85 18.55 -27.08
C LEU A 513 5.18 18.88 -27.73
N TYR A 514 6.26 18.74 -26.98
CA TYR A 514 7.61 18.89 -27.47
C TYR A 514 8.35 17.56 -27.52
N ALA A 515 9.21 17.39 -28.53
CA ALA A 515 10.33 16.45 -28.46
C ALA A 515 11.47 17.13 -27.72
N ALA A 516 11.97 16.47 -26.69
CA ALA A 516 13.10 16.92 -25.89
C ALA A 516 14.37 16.14 -26.27
N PRO A 517 15.59 16.60 -25.89
CA PRO A 517 16.85 16.01 -26.30
C PRO A 517 17.26 14.81 -25.42
N GLY A 518 16.33 13.90 -25.12
CA GLY A 518 16.64 12.58 -24.59
C GLY A 518 17.55 11.82 -25.56
N ARG A 519 18.42 10.96 -25.04
CA ARG A 519 19.38 10.21 -25.86
C ARG A 519 19.25 8.69 -25.71
N GLY A 520 18.08 8.21 -25.38
CA GLY A 520 17.84 6.81 -25.06
C GLY A 520 18.24 6.46 -23.63
N TYR A 521 17.92 5.24 -23.24
CA TYR A 521 18.23 4.72 -21.90
C TYR A 521 19.69 4.33 -21.76
N ALA A 522 20.31 3.79 -22.82
CA ALA A 522 21.71 3.40 -22.84
C ALA A 522 22.57 4.54 -23.39
N GLU A 523 23.61 4.88 -22.67
CA GLU A 523 24.58 5.91 -23.13
C GLU A 523 25.98 5.60 -22.60
N TYR A 524 27.02 5.98 -23.35
CA TYR A 524 28.38 5.97 -22.88
C TYR A 524 28.62 7.07 -21.87
N LEU A 525 29.55 6.84 -20.93
CA LEU A 525 29.87 7.82 -19.90
C LEU A 525 31.32 7.69 -19.40
N ALA A 526 31.89 8.79 -18.90
CA ALA A 526 33.14 8.79 -18.18
C ALA A 526 32.92 8.63 -16.67
N ILE A 527 33.63 7.71 -16.02
CA ILE A 527 33.69 7.60 -14.56
C ILE A 527 35.03 8.13 -14.11
N THR A 528 35.04 9.27 -13.43
CA THR A 528 36.28 9.99 -13.10
C THR A 528 36.84 9.66 -11.72
N ARG A 529 35.96 9.26 -10.77
CA ARG A 529 36.34 8.96 -9.39
C ARG A 529 35.42 7.95 -8.75
N SER A 530 35.83 7.40 -7.61
CA SER A 530 35.03 6.62 -6.70
C SER A 530 34.73 7.41 -5.43
N GLU A 531 33.50 7.32 -4.96
CA GLU A 531 33.05 7.86 -3.69
C GLU A 531 32.92 6.69 -2.69
N PRO A 532 33.74 6.64 -1.63
CA PRO A 532 33.79 5.49 -0.74
C PRO A 532 32.59 5.41 0.18
N SER A 533 32.34 4.21 0.66
CA SER A 533 31.37 3.76 1.68
C SER A 533 30.38 4.82 2.19
N LEU A 534 29.15 4.78 1.68
CA LEU A 534 28.15 5.78 1.99
C LEU A 534 27.01 5.17 2.83
N THR A 535 26.54 5.91 3.81
CA THR A 535 25.21 5.72 4.38
C THR A 535 24.16 6.22 3.39
N LYS A 536 22.88 5.89 3.59
CA LYS A 536 21.80 6.39 2.72
C LYS A 536 21.72 7.92 2.70
N ALA A 537 21.90 8.57 3.85
CA ALA A 537 21.87 10.03 3.95
C ALA A 537 23.06 10.65 3.22
N GLU A 538 24.29 10.14 3.42
CA GLU A 538 25.49 10.60 2.71
C GLU A 538 25.37 10.36 1.20
N LEU A 539 24.76 9.23 0.77
CA LEU A 539 24.51 8.97 -0.64
C LEU A 539 23.67 10.07 -1.25
N PHE A 540 22.52 10.40 -0.65
CA PHE A 540 21.64 11.46 -1.14
C PHE A 540 22.33 12.83 -1.18
N GLU A 541 23.06 13.21 -0.13
CA GLU A 541 23.82 14.48 -0.10
C GLU A 541 24.85 14.57 -1.24
N LYS A 542 25.56 13.47 -1.51
CA LYS A 542 26.55 13.39 -2.59
C LYS A 542 25.90 13.39 -3.97
N GLU A 543 24.78 12.69 -4.13
CA GLU A 543 23.97 12.72 -5.35
C GLU A 543 23.49 14.14 -5.64
N LEU A 544 22.96 14.82 -4.63
CA LEU A 544 22.48 16.19 -4.77
C LEU A 544 23.63 17.18 -5.06
N ALA A 545 24.76 17.02 -4.39
CA ALA A 545 25.95 17.83 -4.65
C ALA A 545 26.48 17.62 -6.08
N TRP A 546 26.55 16.35 -6.53
CA TRP A 546 26.93 16.03 -7.91
C TRP A 546 25.91 16.60 -8.90
N PHE A 547 24.63 16.44 -8.66
CA PHE A 547 23.55 16.92 -9.52
C PHE A 547 23.58 18.44 -9.72
N ARG A 548 23.85 19.18 -8.64
CA ARG A 548 23.96 20.66 -8.66
C ARG A 548 25.32 21.17 -9.14
N SER A 549 26.27 20.27 -9.37
CA SER A 549 27.58 20.62 -9.91
C SER A 549 27.52 20.80 -11.44
N GLY A 550 28.61 21.25 -12.07
CA GLY A 550 28.72 21.24 -13.52
C GLY A 550 29.00 19.87 -14.15
N GLU A 551 29.05 18.79 -13.35
CA GLU A 551 29.40 17.44 -13.85
C GLU A 551 28.32 16.80 -14.73
N PRO A 552 26.99 16.91 -14.43
CA PRO A 552 25.96 16.43 -15.34
C PRO A 552 26.05 17.04 -16.74
N ALA A 553 26.31 18.34 -16.84
CA ALA A 553 26.44 19.02 -18.12
C ALA A 553 27.70 18.58 -18.89
N ARG A 554 28.80 18.26 -18.20
CA ARG A 554 30.01 17.68 -18.77
C ARG A 554 29.97 16.21 -19.06
N TRP A 555 28.88 15.54 -18.66
CA TRP A 555 28.65 14.11 -18.79
C TRP A 555 29.72 13.26 -18.06
N THR A 556 30.13 13.74 -16.88
CA THR A 556 31.13 13.12 -16.01
C THR A 556 30.48 12.57 -14.75
N PHE A 557 30.81 11.35 -14.39
CA PHE A 557 30.13 10.60 -13.35
C PHE A 557 31.10 10.14 -12.26
N ALA A 558 30.57 9.96 -11.05
CA ALA A 558 31.24 9.27 -9.96
C ALA A 558 30.69 7.84 -9.82
N ARG A 559 31.53 6.89 -9.43
CA ARG A 559 31.08 5.59 -8.94
C ARG A 559 30.82 5.70 -7.45
N TYR A 560 29.68 5.19 -7.00
CA TYR A 560 29.37 5.12 -5.58
C TYR A 560 29.69 3.71 -5.05
N ASP A 561 30.64 3.63 -4.10
CA ASP A 561 30.97 2.38 -3.40
C ASP A 561 30.01 2.24 -2.20
N TYR A 562 28.78 1.89 -2.47
CA TYR A 562 27.74 1.71 -1.46
C TYR A 562 27.95 0.37 -0.73
N PRO A 563 27.83 0.30 0.62
CA PRO A 563 28.28 -0.85 1.42
C PRO A 563 27.70 -2.20 1.02
N SER A 564 26.47 -2.19 0.50
CA SER A 564 25.78 -3.42 0.08
C SER A 564 26.05 -3.80 -1.38
N THR A 565 26.78 -2.98 -2.15
CA THR A 565 27.21 -3.36 -3.50
C THR A 565 28.39 -4.31 -3.42
N ALA A 566 28.40 -5.34 -4.27
CA ALA A 566 29.58 -6.18 -4.39
C ALA A 566 30.79 -5.32 -4.80
N PRO A 567 31.96 -5.52 -4.19
CA PRO A 567 33.17 -4.83 -4.62
C PRO A 567 33.42 -5.13 -6.09
N VAL A 568 33.56 -4.08 -6.89
CA VAL A 568 33.89 -4.22 -8.30
C VAL A 568 35.28 -3.70 -8.50
N ASP A 569 36.21 -4.61 -8.84
CA ASP A 569 37.59 -4.25 -9.16
C ASP A 569 37.67 -3.75 -10.59
N ILE A 570 37.40 -2.46 -10.77
CA ILE A 570 37.51 -1.76 -12.05
C ILE A 570 38.42 -0.56 -11.83
N ALA A 571 39.51 -0.55 -12.63
CA ALA A 571 40.43 0.60 -12.62
C ALA A 571 39.73 1.90 -13.04
N LEU A 572 39.95 2.96 -12.28
CA LEU A 572 39.50 4.29 -12.59
C LEU A 572 40.67 5.18 -13.03
N PRO A 573 40.45 6.17 -13.88
CA PRO A 573 39.17 6.55 -14.50
C PRO A 573 38.77 5.61 -15.64
N ILE A 574 37.45 5.45 -15.86
CA ILE A 574 36.89 4.83 -17.06
C ILE A 574 36.58 5.95 -18.05
N PRO A 575 37.13 5.94 -19.27
CA PRO A 575 36.88 7.00 -20.24
C PRO A 575 35.47 6.92 -20.85
N ASP A 576 34.98 8.05 -21.34
CA ASP A 576 33.85 8.09 -22.25
C ASP A 576 34.26 7.59 -23.66
N CYS A 577 33.28 7.23 -24.44
CA CYS A 577 33.48 6.91 -25.85
C CYS A 577 33.05 8.06 -26.75
N ALA A 578 33.98 8.92 -27.13
CA ALA A 578 33.69 10.06 -27.99
C ALA A 578 33.16 9.65 -29.40
N THR A 579 33.57 8.48 -29.90
CA THR A 579 33.11 7.89 -31.17
C THR A 579 31.97 6.89 -30.98
N GLY A 580 31.50 6.74 -29.75
CA GLY A 580 30.50 5.75 -29.38
C GLY A 580 29.17 5.89 -30.10
N ARG A 581 28.62 4.77 -30.54
CA ARG A 581 27.34 4.73 -31.23
C ARG A 581 26.47 3.62 -30.68
N ILE A 582 25.25 3.95 -30.33
CA ILE A 582 24.18 2.99 -30.07
C ILE A 582 23.46 2.76 -31.39
N ALA A 583 23.63 1.57 -31.97
CA ALA A 583 23.06 1.19 -33.26
C ALA A 583 21.62 0.66 -33.11
N TYR A 584 21.30 0.09 -31.95
CA TYR A 584 20.00 -0.45 -31.64
C TYR A 584 19.74 -0.41 -30.15
N GLU A 585 18.52 -0.02 -29.75
CA GLU A 585 18.04 -0.08 -28.37
C GLU A 585 16.61 -0.61 -28.37
N ARG A 586 16.35 -1.64 -27.56
CA ARG A 586 15.02 -2.15 -27.28
C ARG A 586 14.74 -2.10 -25.80
N VAL A 587 13.67 -1.42 -25.45
CA VAL A 587 13.27 -1.18 -24.06
C VAL A 587 12.01 -1.98 -23.74
N GLN A 588 12.11 -2.83 -22.71
CA GLN A 588 10.98 -3.52 -22.09
C GLN A 588 11.01 -3.22 -20.60
N PRO A 589 9.92 -3.38 -19.85
CA PRO A 589 9.88 -3.03 -18.42
C PRO A 589 11.02 -3.60 -17.58
N ALA A 590 11.37 -4.87 -17.79
CA ALA A 590 12.40 -5.56 -17.04
C ALA A 590 13.62 -5.96 -17.87
N ARG A 591 13.77 -5.44 -19.10
CA ARG A 591 14.85 -5.87 -20.00
C ARG A 591 15.21 -4.79 -21.01
N PHE A 592 16.51 -4.55 -21.15
CA PHE A 592 17.10 -3.66 -22.17
C PHE A 592 18.02 -4.50 -23.07
N GLU A 593 17.92 -4.30 -24.37
CA GLU A 593 18.79 -4.90 -25.37
C GLU A 593 19.43 -3.76 -26.18
N VAL A 594 20.74 -3.72 -26.24
CA VAL A 594 21.50 -2.62 -26.81
C VAL A 594 22.59 -3.17 -27.72
N LEU A 595 22.66 -2.71 -28.96
CA LEU A 595 23.84 -2.92 -29.81
C LEU A 595 24.66 -1.64 -29.78
N ALA A 596 25.83 -1.74 -29.16
CA ALA A 596 26.71 -0.61 -28.89
C ALA A 596 28.09 -0.84 -29.53
N ARG A 597 28.64 0.20 -30.16
CA ARG A 597 29.98 0.17 -30.75
C ARG A 597 30.85 1.29 -30.21
N CYS A 598 32.05 0.96 -29.78
CA CYS A 598 33.04 1.91 -29.36
C CYS A 598 34.45 1.40 -29.69
N ASP A 599 35.32 2.24 -30.23
CA ASP A 599 36.67 1.86 -30.61
C ASP A 599 37.64 1.74 -29.42
N THR A 600 37.22 2.20 -28.24
CA THR A 600 37.97 2.13 -26.97
C THR A 600 37.09 1.53 -25.86
N ALA A 601 37.73 0.90 -24.88
CA ALA A 601 37.03 0.48 -23.67
C ALA A 601 36.45 1.70 -22.92
N SER A 602 35.20 1.65 -22.47
CA SER A 602 34.47 2.79 -21.91
C SER A 602 33.47 2.39 -20.85
N GLY A 603 32.90 3.35 -20.16
CA GLY A 603 31.73 3.16 -19.30
C GLY A 603 30.44 3.18 -20.11
N MET A 604 29.46 2.40 -19.68
CA MET A 604 28.09 2.44 -20.16
C MET A 604 27.12 2.54 -19.00
N VAL A 605 26.08 3.37 -19.17
CA VAL A 605 24.97 3.53 -18.24
C VAL A 605 23.66 3.05 -18.89
N ILE A 606 22.83 2.41 -18.10
CA ILE A 606 21.39 2.35 -18.37
C ILE A 606 20.71 3.29 -17.37
N LYS A 607 20.01 4.31 -17.87
CA LYS A 607 19.44 5.41 -17.09
C LYS A 607 18.20 4.96 -16.28
N ILE A 608 18.42 3.98 -15.42
CA ILE A 608 17.45 3.46 -14.46
C ILE A 608 18.11 3.40 -13.08
N THR A 609 17.31 3.39 -12.04
CA THR A 609 17.84 3.27 -10.68
C THR A 609 18.59 1.94 -10.50
N TYR A 610 19.79 2.01 -9.93
CA TYR A 610 20.58 0.84 -9.62
C TYR A 610 19.88 -0.07 -8.62
N HIS A 611 19.88 -1.37 -8.93
CA HIS A 611 19.50 -2.42 -8.00
C HIS A 611 20.32 -3.68 -8.29
N PRO A 612 20.78 -4.44 -7.27
CA PRO A 612 21.65 -5.60 -7.50
C PRO A 612 20.97 -6.75 -8.21
N ASN A 613 19.66 -6.72 -8.37
CA ASN A 613 18.89 -7.69 -9.15
C ASN A 613 19.01 -7.47 -10.68
N TRP A 614 19.53 -6.34 -11.13
CA TRP A 614 19.88 -6.15 -12.53
C TRP A 614 21.13 -6.96 -12.88
N ARG A 615 21.02 -7.77 -13.89
CA ARG A 615 22.14 -8.56 -14.45
C ARG A 615 22.43 -8.05 -15.84
N VAL A 616 23.70 -7.76 -16.10
CA VAL A 616 24.15 -7.31 -17.40
C VAL A 616 25.03 -8.38 -18.03
N THR A 617 24.80 -8.67 -19.30
CA THR A 617 25.68 -9.51 -20.14
C THR A 617 26.12 -8.73 -21.36
N VAL A 618 27.39 -8.92 -21.73
CA VAL A 618 27.98 -8.41 -22.95
C VAL A 618 28.32 -9.63 -23.80
N ASP A 619 27.75 -9.76 -24.99
CA ASP A 619 27.87 -10.93 -25.89
C ASP A 619 27.58 -12.26 -25.18
N GLY A 620 26.61 -12.27 -24.28
CA GLY A 620 26.22 -13.43 -23.47
C GLY A 620 27.09 -13.68 -22.22
N THR A 621 28.16 -12.95 -22.01
CA THR A 621 29.04 -13.08 -20.84
C THR A 621 28.63 -12.09 -19.77
N ALA A 622 28.42 -12.57 -18.53
CA ALA A 622 28.04 -11.69 -17.41
C ALA A 622 29.17 -10.73 -17.05
N VAL A 623 28.83 -9.46 -16.88
CA VAL A 623 29.76 -8.41 -16.47
C VAL A 623 29.33 -7.81 -15.11
N PRO A 624 30.30 -7.38 -14.28
CA PRO A 624 30.02 -6.69 -13.03
C PRO A 624 29.29 -5.36 -13.27
N THR A 625 28.30 -5.07 -12.42
CA THR A 625 27.58 -3.80 -12.43
C THR A 625 27.90 -3.00 -11.18
N PHE A 626 27.85 -1.68 -11.28
CA PHE A 626 28.07 -0.77 -10.17
C PHE A 626 27.10 0.41 -10.24
N MET A 627 27.01 1.15 -9.14
CA MET A 627 26.20 2.36 -9.03
C MET A 627 27.02 3.57 -9.50
N ALA A 628 26.55 4.23 -10.55
CA ALA A 628 27.09 5.53 -10.99
C ALA A 628 26.14 6.66 -10.62
N SER A 629 26.68 7.88 -10.40
CA SER A 629 25.83 9.05 -10.14
C SER A 629 24.74 9.23 -11.22
N PRO A 630 23.55 9.63 -10.92
CA PRO A 630 22.89 9.81 -9.61
C PRO A 630 22.21 8.50 -9.11
N SER A 631 22.93 7.41 -8.89
CA SER A 631 22.44 6.07 -8.56
C SER A 631 21.92 5.29 -9.78
N TYR A 632 22.57 5.42 -10.92
CA TYR A 632 22.29 4.67 -12.14
C TYR A 632 23.00 3.31 -12.20
N LEU A 633 22.38 2.39 -12.96
CA LEU A 633 22.97 1.13 -13.34
C LEU A 633 24.08 1.36 -14.36
N ALA A 634 25.34 1.06 -14.01
CA ALA A 634 26.50 1.20 -14.89
C ALA A 634 27.38 -0.04 -14.89
N PHE A 635 28.19 -0.18 -15.96
CA PHE A 635 29.14 -1.25 -16.17
C PHE A 635 30.22 -0.81 -17.14
N ALA A 636 31.35 -1.55 -17.17
CA ALA A 636 32.41 -1.35 -18.16
C ALA A 636 32.09 -2.14 -19.44
N LEU A 637 32.34 -1.52 -20.59
CA LEU A 637 32.17 -2.10 -21.90
C LEU A 637 33.57 -2.18 -22.61
N PRO A 638 33.99 -3.34 -23.12
CA PRO A 638 35.22 -3.44 -23.91
C PRO A 638 35.19 -2.63 -25.21
N ALA A 639 36.32 -2.48 -25.85
CA ALA A 639 36.39 -1.91 -27.21
C ALA A 639 35.81 -2.89 -28.23
N GLY A 640 35.05 -2.39 -29.21
CA GLY A 640 34.40 -3.18 -30.24
C GLY A 640 32.92 -2.90 -30.42
N GLU A 641 32.26 -3.78 -31.17
CA GLU A 641 30.80 -3.83 -31.29
C GLU A 641 30.28 -4.95 -30.41
N HIS A 642 29.39 -4.64 -29.52
CA HIS A 642 28.89 -5.56 -28.51
C HIS A 642 27.39 -5.54 -28.40
N PHE A 643 26.79 -6.73 -28.20
CA PHE A 643 25.37 -6.86 -27.85
C PHE A 643 25.22 -6.97 -26.33
N VAL A 644 24.64 -5.94 -25.75
CA VAL A 644 24.41 -5.81 -24.31
C VAL A 644 22.97 -6.18 -23.97
N VAL A 645 22.79 -7.01 -22.96
CA VAL A 645 21.48 -7.29 -22.36
C VAL A 645 21.53 -6.99 -20.87
N ALA A 646 20.72 -6.03 -20.44
CA ALA A 646 20.45 -5.78 -19.03
C ALA A 646 19.06 -6.34 -18.69
N GLU A 647 18.97 -7.23 -17.71
CA GLU A 647 17.73 -7.90 -17.33
C GLU A 647 17.55 -7.88 -15.81
N TYR A 648 16.37 -7.48 -15.37
CA TYR A 648 15.98 -7.58 -13.97
C TYR A 648 15.58 -9.02 -13.63
N ARG A 649 16.22 -9.60 -12.63
CA ARG A 649 15.94 -10.95 -12.16
C ARG A 649 15.52 -10.93 -10.70
N SER A 650 14.40 -11.60 -10.43
CA SER A 650 13.91 -11.78 -9.07
C SER A 650 15.00 -12.31 -8.14
N THR A 651 14.94 -11.92 -6.88
CA THR A 651 15.84 -12.39 -5.83
C THR A 651 15.80 -13.93 -5.74
N PRO A 652 16.92 -14.65 -5.95
CA PRO A 652 16.92 -16.11 -6.09
C PRO A 652 16.31 -16.87 -4.92
N ILE A 653 16.48 -16.37 -3.69
CA ILE A 653 15.95 -16.99 -2.47
C ILE A 653 14.40 -16.97 -2.41
N LYS A 654 13.74 -16.10 -3.18
CA LYS A 654 12.27 -16.01 -3.18
C LYS A 654 11.59 -17.30 -3.59
N THR A 655 12.09 -17.97 -4.62
CA THR A 655 11.49 -19.20 -5.14
C THR A 655 11.50 -20.36 -4.11
N PRO A 656 12.62 -20.72 -3.47
CA PRO A 656 12.60 -21.74 -2.43
C PRO A 656 11.77 -21.34 -1.20
N LEU A 657 11.71 -20.06 -0.84
CA LEU A 657 10.87 -19.59 0.26
C LEU A 657 9.38 -19.66 -0.08
N LEU A 658 9.00 -19.39 -1.33
CA LEU A 658 7.62 -19.61 -1.81
C LEU A 658 7.24 -21.09 -1.75
N ALA A 659 8.15 -21.99 -2.17
CA ALA A 659 7.92 -23.43 -2.07
C ALA A 659 7.76 -23.86 -0.61
N LEU A 660 8.60 -23.36 0.31
CA LEU A 660 8.45 -23.59 1.75
C LEU A 660 7.07 -23.13 2.25
N GLY A 661 6.66 -21.91 1.89
CA GLY A 661 5.36 -21.36 2.24
C GLY A 661 4.19 -22.22 1.75
N ALA A 662 4.26 -22.69 0.50
CA ALA A 662 3.26 -23.57 -0.09
C ALA A 662 3.17 -24.93 0.62
N ILE A 663 4.32 -25.54 0.96
CA ILE A 663 4.39 -26.81 1.72
C ILE A 663 3.77 -26.62 3.11
N VAL A 664 4.10 -25.54 3.81
CA VAL A 664 3.55 -25.24 5.13
C VAL A 664 2.03 -25.03 5.07
N LEU A 665 1.53 -24.29 4.05
CA LEU A 665 0.09 -24.11 3.84
C LEU A 665 -0.62 -25.44 3.56
N ALA A 666 -0.08 -26.26 2.67
CA ALA A 666 -0.64 -27.56 2.35
C ALA A 666 -0.67 -28.49 3.59
N GLY A 667 0.43 -28.56 4.34
CA GLY A 667 0.53 -29.35 5.57
C GLY A 667 -0.46 -28.88 6.65
N THR A 668 -0.60 -27.59 6.84
CA THR A 668 -1.57 -27.02 7.81
C THR A 668 -3.01 -27.23 7.37
N GLY A 669 -3.29 -27.18 6.06
CA GLY A 669 -4.60 -27.48 5.49
C GLY A 669 -5.01 -28.95 5.77
N VAL A 670 -4.11 -29.89 5.46
CA VAL A 670 -4.33 -31.33 5.70
C VAL A 670 -4.53 -31.62 7.19
N ALA A 671 -3.68 -31.06 8.06
CA ALA A 671 -3.79 -31.21 9.51
C ALA A 671 -5.12 -30.64 10.06
N GLY A 672 -5.57 -29.50 9.51
CA GLY A 672 -6.85 -28.89 9.87
C GLY A 672 -8.07 -29.72 9.47
N ILE A 673 -8.05 -30.34 8.30
CA ILE A 673 -9.10 -31.25 7.81
C ILE A 673 -9.11 -32.56 8.63
N GLY A 674 -7.94 -33.13 8.88
CA GLY A 674 -7.80 -34.36 9.67
C GLY A 674 -8.37 -34.22 11.10
N ARG A 675 -8.03 -33.11 11.78
CA ARG A 675 -8.60 -32.83 13.12
C ARG A 675 -10.12 -32.65 13.10
N ARG A 676 -10.69 -31.96 12.13
CA ARG A 676 -12.15 -31.82 12.02
C ARG A 676 -12.84 -33.15 11.80
N ARG A 677 -12.26 -34.06 11.01
CA ARG A 677 -12.81 -35.41 10.81
C ARG A 677 -12.76 -36.24 12.10
N LEU A 678 -11.69 -36.11 12.87
CA LEU A 678 -11.55 -36.82 14.17
C LEU A 678 -12.49 -36.25 15.24
N GLU A 679 -12.76 -34.94 15.25
CA GLU A 679 -13.67 -34.30 16.21
C GLU A 679 -15.15 -34.50 15.86
N THR A 680 -15.49 -34.64 14.58
CA THR A 680 -16.90 -34.82 14.15
C THR A 680 -17.35 -36.27 14.06
N SER A 681 -16.44 -37.22 13.96
CA SER A 681 -16.75 -38.66 13.80
C SER A 681 -17.39 -39.27 15.05
N PRO A 682 -16.82 -39.18 16.27
CA PRO A 682 -17.41 -39.81 17.43
C PRO A 682 -18.70 -39.11 17.92
N ALA A 683 -18.81 -37.79 17.79
CA ALA A 683 -20.01 -37.06 18.19
C ALA A 683 -21.21 -37.38 17.30
N ARG A 684 -21.04 -37.45 15.98
CA ARG A 684 -22.11 -37.81 15.03
C ARG A 684 -22.57 -39.25 15.21
N VAL A 685 -21.64 -40.18 15.43
CA VAL A 685 -21.99 -41.60 15.71
C VAL A 685 -22.74 -41.71 17.02
N ARG A 686 -22.34 -41.00 18.07
CA ARG A 686 -23.00 -40.99 19.37
C ARG A 686 -24.41 -40.40 19.30
N THR A 687 -24.57 -39.25 18.64
CA THR A 687 -25.87 -38.59 18.41
C THR A 687 -26.79 -39.48 17.56
N LEU A 688 -26.25 -40.16 16.55
CA LEU A 688 -27.02 -41.10 15.71
C LEU A 688 -27.49 -42.33 16.54
N LEU A 689 -26.61 -42.89 17.38
CA LEU A 689 -26.94 -44.01 18.28
C LEU A 689 -27.97 -43.62 19.35
N GLU A 690 -27.83 -42.43 19.95
CA GLU A 690 -28.80 -41.89 20.92
C GLU A 690 -30.16 -41.62 20.27
N THR A 691 -30.16 -41.09 19.03
CA THR A 691 -31.39 -40.86 18.25
C THR A 691 -32.06 -42.16 17.86
N LEU A 692 -31.30 -43.18 17.45
CA LEU A 692 -31.80 -44.50 17.12
C LEU A 692 -32.31 -45.24 18.37
N GLN A 693 -31.64 -45.12 19.50
CA GLN A 693 -32.13 -45.71 20.79
C GLN A 693 -33.43 -45.02 21.24
N ALA A 694 -33.53 -43.69 21.14
CA ALA A 694 -34.75 -42.95 21.47
C ALA A 694 -35.92 -43.33 20.55
N GLN A 695 -35.69 -43.52 19.25
CA GLN A 695 -36.71 -43.98 18.31
C GLN A 695 -37.12 -45.45 18.57
N TRP A 696 -36.19 -46.27 19.01
CA TRP A 696 -36.47 -47.69 19.31
C TRP A 696 -37.28 -47.86 20.62
N SER A 697 -36.98 -47.06 21.65
CA SER A 697 -37.75 -47.01 22.90
C SER A 697 -39.18 -46.48 22.70
N GLN A 698 -39.36 -45.45 21.83
CA GLN A 698 -40.70 -44.95 21.47
C GLN A 698 -41.54 -45.95 20.65
N ARG A 699 -40.90 -46.82 19.86
CA ARG A 699 -41.61 -47.87 19.14
C ARG A 699 -42.02 -49.03 20.04
N ARG A 700 -41.23 -49.39 21.07
CA ARG A 700 -41.61 -50.41 22.06
C ARG A 700 -42.73 -49.94 22.98
N GLY A 701 -42.78 -48.69 23.41
CA GLY A 701 -43.84 -48.14 24.24
C GLY A 701 -45.19 -47.90 23.54
N ARG A 702 -45.31 -48.26 22.24
CA ARG A 702 -46.58 -48.30 21.50
C ARG A 702 -47.13 -49.67 21.17
N GLN A 703 -46.43 -50.68 21.61
CA GLN A 703 -46.88 -52.11 21.42
C GLN A 703 -47.29 -52.83 22.72
N ASP A 704 -47.10 -52.13 23.86
CA ASP A 704 -47.73 -52.47 25.14
C ASP A 704 -48.88 -51.46 25.41
#